data_f8b259999eef18c3619ccc20a267184b
#
_entry.id   f8b259999eef18c3619ccc20a267184b
#
_cell.length_a   1.000
_cell.length_b   1.000
_cell.length_c   1.000
_cell.angle_alpha   90.00
_cell.angle_beta   90.00
_cell.angle_gamma   90.00
#
_symmetry.space_group_name_H-M   'P 1'
#
loop_
_entity.id
_entity.type
_entity.pdbx_description
1 polymer ?
#
loop_
_entity_poly.entity_id
_entity_poly.type
_entity_poly.pdbx_seq_one_letter_code
_entity_poly.pdbx_strand_id
1 'polypeptide(L)'
;MKRPDADSRTPPGTRGRVLLTGATGFLGAHLLCALLEEPRLEVACLVRGRDRDGARARLDERLARLSPPVRPDMSRVQVLCGDLQDERLGLSAAAYDDTCGSIDAIYHCAGLVDWAAPYDRLERVNVGPLPALLRLARRGRRKRFHLVSSASVCYLTPGSARITEDAHDALKLDLLRLPYARSKWAAERLVLEACGAGLAAQIHRPSIIVGDSRSGQSNSSDIVTRMLAACVGMRLAPEVDLVLDYCPVDFVARAIAALSRDRHDGLRTFHLLNPAPARWSELVLWLNLYGYDIRLVPHARWLERLGQEVRAPRHPLRPLRRFFFERRDEVDGLTLFETYEEGRSSVPDDRASAHRLAELGLACPALDAPLIERCVGAMISGGRLPAPGIARARQLPVNGFDRLAFEPLLRSALGDASLRVGAVAPVAHASRDGLTSSLAAWKYGAGIGVHKYAMSVARRGRRTRRLRVIVKVKPLEHELRGAIVTAARVCSERLALAFATTPEVPGFSGSAQRELAVYALADARFARHAPRFYGTLPQRDSRPALVLEDLGDAALLGGRRGIDVWPSGHVAAAVRGIAQVHAVWYGREAELEREPWLGVSHTLRGMLGARELWRELAEFARPAFGAWAGVELAPLGESLVGALEAWWPEIESQPRTLIHNDFNPRNFAFRDTPAGPRLCAFDWELATLGLPQRDLAELLCFVLGPRRAGERAGRYLEMHRKALERASGRRIERGAWRAGFGLALRDLLLTRLPMYALMHRFRRQEFLPRVLATWQALYQWQAAE
;
A
#
# COMPACT_ATOMS: atom_id res chain seq x y z
N MET A 1 1.85 56.38 18.01
CA MET A 1 2.27 54.98 17.97
C MET A 1 2.64 54.63 16.54
N LYS A 2 3.95 54.59 16.24
CA LYS A 2 4.49 54.25 14.92
C LYS A 2 4.44 52.74 14.73
N ARG A 3 3.88 52.27 13.60
CA ARG A 3 3.99 50.88 13.13
C ARG A 3 5.47 50.57 12.90
N PRO A 4 5.98 49.38 13.28
CA PRO A 4 7.33 48.99 12.85
C PRO A 4 7.28 48.52 11.39
N ASP A 5 8.24 49.01 10.62
CA ASP A 5 8.44 48.79 9.20
C ASP A 5 8.59 47.30 8.86
N ALA A 6 7.73 46.85 7.98
CA ALA A 6 7.91 45.66 7.18
C ALA A 6 8.83 46.04 6.01
N ASP A 7 10.08 45.65 6.02
CA ASP A 7 10.80 45.29 4.80
C ASP A 7 12.18 44.72 5.12
N SER A 8 12.30 43.38 5.24
CA SER A 8 13.55 42.69 5.00
C SER A 8 13.42 41.91 3.68
N ARG A 9 13.11 42.59 2.61
CA ARG A 9 13.27 42.02 1.26
C ARG A 9 14.78 41.98 1.01
N THR A 10 15.32 40.74 0.93
CA THR A 10 16.69 40.56 0.39
C THR A 10 16.71 41.18 -0.99
N PRO A 11 17.66 42.06 -1.31
CA PRO A 11 17.73 42.73 -2.60
C PRO A 11 17.73 41.70 -3.74
N PRO A 12 17.09 41.95 -4.89
CA PRO A 12 17.16 41.08 -6.03
C PRO A 12 18.62 40.92 -6.47
N GLY A 13 19.21 39.74 -6.29
CA GLY A 13 20.60 39.42 -6.62
C GLY A 13 21.44 38.83 -5.48
N THR A 14 21.02 38.92 -4.21
CA THR A 14 21.75 38.33 -3.08
C THR A 14 21.48 36.81 -3.00
N ARG A 15 22.57 36.02 -2.94
CA ARG A 15 22.48 34.56 -2.69
C ARG A 15 22.10 34.36 -1.19
N GLY A 16 21.10 33.49 -0.97
CA GLY A 16 20.79 33.06 0.39
C GLY A 16 21.86 32.08 0.88
N ARG A 17 22.26 32.18 2.17
CA ARG A 17 23.26 31.29 2.75
C ARG A 17 22.68 30.54 3.95
N VAL A 18 22.84 29.21 3.98
CA VAL A 18 22.27 28.37 5.05
C VAL A 18 23.32 27.48 5.69
N LEU A 19 23.13 27.17 6.96
CA LEU A 19 23.97 26.23 7.70
C LEU A 19 23.28 24.86 7.73
N LEU A 20 23.98 23.84 7.27
CA LEU A 20 23.52 22.44 7.36
C LEU A 20 24.41 21.66 8.32
N THR A 21 23.81 21.08 9.36
CA THR A 21 24.49 20.11 10.22
C THR A 21 24.08 18.70 9.83
N GLY A 22 24.98 17.74 9.97
CA GLY A 22 24.71 16.33 9.62
C GLY A 22 24.83 16.01 8.13
N ALA A 23 25.46 16.86 7.31
CA ALA A 23 25.64 16.66 5.86
C ALA A 23 26.34 15.33 5.48
N THR A 24 27.13 14.76 6.38
CA THR A 24 27.77 13.45 6.20
C THR A 24 26.87 12.25 6.59
N GLY A 25 25.67 12.52 7.10
CA GLY A 25 24.66 11.53 7.41
C GLY A 25 23.89 11.04 6.16
N PHE A 26 23.02 10.02 6.34
CA PHE A 26 22.23 9.48 5.22
C PHE A 26 21.26 10.52 4.66
N LEU A 27 20.37 11.06 5.49
CA LEU A 27 19.42 12.11 5.08
C LEU A 27 20.12 13.42 4.75
N GLY A 28 21.14 13.81 5.55
CA GLY A 28 21.81 15.10 5.39
C GLY A 28 22.52 15.27 4.04
N ALA A 29 23.08 14.19 3.48
CA ALA A 29 23.69 14.21 2.15
C ALA A 29 22.64 14.42 1.04
N HIS A 30 21.48 13.77 1.13
CA HIS A 30 20.36 14.00 0.20
C HIS A 30 19.75 15.40 0.39
N LEU A 31 19.68 15.89 1.63
CA LEU A 31 19.19 17.24 1.92
C LEU A 31 20.12 18.31 1.34
N LEU A 32 21.45 18.11 1.43
CA LEU A 32 22.42 19.00 0.76
C LEU A 32 22.14 19.07 -0.74
N CYS A 33 21.95 17.92 -1.40
CA CYS A 33 21.62 17.88 -2.84
C CYS A 33 20.32 18.60 -3.12
N ALA A 34 19.26 18.37 -2.34
CA ALA A 34 17.96 18.98 -2.53
C ALA A 34 17.97 20.52 -2.28
N LEU A 35 18.75 20.99 -1.32
CA LEU A 35 18.93 22.44 -1.09
C LEU A 35 19.66 23.11 -2.25
N LEU A 36 20.65 22.46 -2.85
CA LEU A 36 21.42 22.97 -3.99
C LEU A 36 20.67 22.92 -5.33
N GLU A 37 19.48 22.27 -5.40
CA GLU A 37 18.55 22.44 -6.51
C GLU A 37 18.07 23.90 -6.67
N GLU A 38 18.11 24.68 -5.56
CA GLU A 38 17.86 26.11 -5.62
C GLU A 38 19.14 26.86 -6.10
N PRO A 39 19.14 27.47 -7.31
CA PRO A 39 20.36 28.03 -7.90
C PRO A 39 21.00 29.19 -7.09
N ARG A 40 20.20 29.89 -6.28
CA ARG A 40 20.63 31.05 -5.51
C ARG A 40 21.04 30.71 -4.07
N LEU A 41 21.12 29.41 -3.71
CA LEU A 41 21.42 28.99 -2.36
C LEU A 41 22.88 28.54 -2.24
N GLU A 42 23.58 29.04 -1.21
CA GLU A 42 24.88 28.56 -0.74
C GLU A 42 24.69 27.79 0.56
N VAL A 43 25.40 26.68 0.72
CA VAL A 43 25.28 25.82 1.90
C VAL A 43 26.60 25.72 2.63
N ALA A 44 26.64 26.21 3.88
CA ALA A 44 27.72 25.95 4.80
C ALA A 44 27.45 24.64 5.54
N CYS A 45 28.31 23.65 5.37
CA CYS A 45 28.19 22.33 6.01
C CYS A 45 29.14 22.28 7.23
N LEU A 46 28.57 22.12 8.44
CA LEU A 46 29.36 21.84 9.64
C LEU A 46 29.70 20.35 9.67
N VAL A 47 31.00 20.06 9.54
CA VAL A 47 31.51 18.69 9.42
C VAL A 47 32.68 18.48 10.39
N ARG A 48 32.64 17.35 11.11
CA ARG A 48 33.73 16.96 11.98
C ARG A 48 34.98 16.55 11.19
N GLY A 49 36.14 17.03 11.57
CA GLY A 49 37.44 16.69 10.99
C GLY A 49 38.59 17.11 11.90
N ARG A 50 39.78 16.69 11.59
CA ARG A 50 41.00 17.23 12.25
C ARG A 50 41.28 18.65 11.79
N ASP A 51 40.98 18.89 10.52
CA ASP A 51 41.14 20.14 9.80
C ASP A 51 40.06 20.27 8.74
N ARG A 52 40.11 21.36 7.97
CA ARG A 52 39.15 21.67 6.91
C ARG A 52 39.22 20.65 5.76
N ASP A 53 40.40 20.18 5.42
CA ASP A 53 40.61 19.25 4.31
C ASP A 53 40.09 17.86 4.67
N GLY A 54 40.34 17.39 5.88
CA GLY A 54 39.76 16.15 6.40
C GLY A 54 38.22 16.19 6.51
N ALA A 55 37.68 17.34 6.94
CA ALA A 55 36.24 17.57 6.96
C ALA A 55 35.65 17.55 5.52
N ARG A 56 36.34 18.17 4.56
CA ARG A 56 35.96 18.18 3.16
C ARG A 56 35.99 16.77 2.56
N ALA A 57 37.07 16.04 2.76
CA ALA A 57 37.23 14.68 2.27
C ALA A 57 36.11 13.75 2.76
N ARG A 58 35.69 13.87 4.03
CA ARG A 58 34.57 13.12 4.59
C ARG A 58 33.23 13.45 3.91
N LEU A 59 32.99 14.71 3.57
CA LEU A 59 31.79 15.12 2.86
C LEU A 59 31.82 14.56 1.42
N ASP A 60 32.94 14.71 0.73
CA ASP A 60 33.12 14.22 -0.65
C ASP A 60 32.99 12.70 -0.73
N GLU A 61 33.58 11.96 0.21
CA GLU A 61 33.40 10.51 0.34
C GLU A 61 31.93 10.12 0.52
N ARG A 62 31.21 10.88 1.36
CA ARG A 62 29.77 10.62 1.57
C ARG A 62 28.96 10.84 0.31
N LEU A 63 29.21 11.95 -0.40
CA LEU A 63 28.52 12.28 -1.64
C LEU A 63 28.84 11.28 -2.77
N ALA A 64 30.09 10.81 -2.85
CA ALA A 64 30.50 9.79 -3.80
C ALA A 64 29.78 8.44 -3.60
N ARG A 65 29.30 8.17 -2.40
CA ARG A 65 28.51 6.97 -2.08
C ARG A 65 27.03 7.09 -2.45
N LEU A 66 26.54 8.25 -2.86
CA LEU A 66 25.18 8.40 -3.37
C LEU A 66 25.07 7.81 -4.79
N SER A 67 23.97 7.14 -5.09
CA SER A 67 23.76 6.54 -6.41
C SER A 67 22.38 6.95 -6.96
N PRO A 68 22.26 7.37 -8.22
CA PRO A 68 23.36 7.76 -9.09
C PRO A 68 24.14 8.96 -8.49
N PRO A 69 25.40 9.13 -8.78
CA PRO A 69 26.20 10.22 -8.24
C PRO A 69 25.67 11.54 -8.80
N VAL A 70 24.71 12.14 -8.11
CA VAL A 70 24.36 13.54 -8.30
C VAL A 70 25.52 14.31 -7.65
N ARG A 71 26.39 14.89 -8.45
CA ARG A 71 27.40 15.81 -7.93
C ARG A 71 26.76 17.18 -7.84
N PRO A 72 26.39 17.62 -6.63
CA PRO A 72 25.91 18.98 -6.47
C PRO A 72 27.03 19.97 -6.87
N ASP A 73 26.64 21.17 -7.24
CA ASP A 73 27.64 22.22 -7.52
C ASP A 73 28.42 22.56 -6.24
N MET A 74 29.58 21.92 -6.09
CA MET A 74 30.43 22.04 -4.91
C MET A 74 31.07 23.42 -4.75
N SER A 75 31.00 24.29 -5.76
CA SER A 75 31.44 25.69 -5.66
C SER A 75 30.54 26.50 -4.72
N ARG A 76 29.29 26.04 -4.52
CA ARG A 76 28.30 26.63 -3.62
C ARG A 76 28.30 26.00 -2.22
N VAL A 77 29.24 25.08 -1.94
CA VAL A 77 29.35 24.38 -0.65
C VAL A 77 30.61 24.84 0.10
N GLN A 78 30.39 25.49 1.21
CA GLN A 78 31.45 25.79 2.16
C GLN A 78 31.50 24.70 3.24
N VAL A 79 32.68 24.14 3.51
CA VAL A 79 32.87 23.22 4.63
C VAL A 79 33.44 23.96 5.81
N LEU A 80 32.73 23.93 6.95
CA LEU A 80 33.15 24.40 8.25
C LEU A 80 33.61 23.19 9.08
N CYS A 81 34.88 23.16 9.46
CA CYS A 81 35.43 22.15 10.36
C CYS A 81 35.03 22.46 11.78
N GLY A 82 34.23 21.62 12.44
CA GLY A 82 33.79 21.83 13.81
C GLY A 82 33.03 20.65 14.38
N ASP A 83 32.72 20.70 15.67
CA ASP A 83 31.90 19.69 16.36
C ASP A 83 30.74 20.34 17.10
N LEU A 84 29.55 19.76 16.95
CA LEU A 84 28.32 20.22 17.60
C LEU A 84 28.39 20.14 19.15
N GLN A 85 29.27 19.28 19.68
CA GLN A 85 29.43 19.11 21.14
C GLN A 85 30.37 20.13 21.75
N ASP A 86 31.13 20.86 20.93
CA ASP A 86 32.10 21.82 21.40
C ASP A 86 31.49 23.23 21.57
N GLU A 87 32.12 24.04 22.42
CA GLU A 87 31.77 25.44 22.56
C GLU A 87 31.88 26.13 21.18
N ARG A 88 30.93 27.01 20.87
CA ARG A 88 30.87 27.69 19.56
C ARG A 88 30.91 26.73 18.36
N LEU A 89 30.41 25.49 18.55
CA LEU A 89 30.39 24.44 17.52
C LEU A 89 31.81 24.03 17.05
N GLY A 90 32.84 24.21 17.89
CA GLY A 90 34.23 23.96 17.55
C GLY A 90 34.83 24.95 16.55
N LEU A 91 34.14 26.06 16.27
CA LEU A 91 34.62 27.11 15.37
C LEU A 91 35.49 28.13 16.12
N SER A 92 36.44 28.71 15.42
CA SER A 92 37.16 29.88 15.94
C SER A 92 36.19 31.04 16.18
N ALA A 93 36.55 31.99 17.05
CA ALA A 93 35.69 33.13 17.33
C ALA A 93 35.31 33.90 16.05
N ALA A 94 36.27 34.14 15.18
CA ALA A 94 36.04 34.83 13.90
C ALA A 94 35.11 34.05 12.95
N ALA A 95 35.30 32.72 12.82
CA ALA A 95 34.45 31.88 11.99
C ALA A 95 33.03 31.77 12.55
N TYR A 96 32.88 31.71 13.87
CA TYR A 96 31.60 31.72 14.55
C TYR A 96 30.85 33.03 14.33
N ASP A 97 31.53 34.18 14.48
CA ASP A 97 30.92 35.50 14.27
C ASP A 97 30.55 35.75 12.81
N ASP A 98 31.41 35.32 11.84
CA ASP A 98 31.04 35.31 10.41
C ASP A 98 29.79 34.48 10.17
N THR A 99 29.72 33.27 10.73
CA THR A 99 28.55 32.42 10.62
C THR A 99 27.30 33.07 11.22
N CYS A 100 27.43 33.75 12.36
CA CYS A 100 26.33 34.51 12.96
C CYS A 100 25.84 35.66 12.08
N GLY A 101 26.73 36.32 11.34
CA GLY A 101 26.41 37.46 10.46
C GLY A 101 25.89 37.07 9.07
N SER A 102 26.31 35.93 8.52
CA SER A 102 26.12 35.58 7.12
C SER A 102 25.01 34.56 6.85
N ILE A 103 24.59 33.73 7.82
CA ILE A 103 23.59 32.67 7.63
C ILE A 103 22.17 33.20 7.76
N ASP A 104 21.26 32.78 6.88
CA ASP A 104 19.83 33.12 6.84
C ASP A 104 18.94 32.04 7.47
N ALA A 105 19.37 30.77 7.43
CA ALA A 105 18.65 29.66 8.04
C ALA A 105 19.60 28.54 8.50
N ILE A 106 19.16 27.77 9.47
CA ILE A 106 19.86 26.59 10.00
C ILE A 106 19.05 25.36 9.78
N TYR A 107 19.62 24.36 9.13
CA TYR A 107 19.04 23.01 8.96
C TYR A 107 19.78 22.07 9.92
N HIS A 108 19.12 21.70 11.01
CA HIS A 108 19.69 20.74 11.96
C HIS A 108 19.21 19.32 11.64
N CYS A 109 20.01 18.63 10.83
CA CYS A 109 19.81 17.24 10.44
C CYS A 109 20.74 16.25 11.18
N ALA A 110 21.69 16.75 11.95
CA ALA A 110 22.56 15.92 12.77
C ALA A 110 21.78 15.25 13.90
N GLY A 111 22.06 13.98 14.14
CA GLY A 111 21.45 13.22 15.23
C GLY A 111 21.90 11.77 15.23
N LEU A 112 21.80 11.13 16.38
CA LEU A 112 22.01 9.69 16.55
C LEU A 112 20.69 8.97 16.45
N VAL A 113 20.55 8.09 15.46
CA VAL A 113 19.43 7.17 15.32
C VAL A 113 19.89 5.81 15.80
N ASP A 114 19.61 5.49 17.05
CA ASP A 114 19.98 4.21 17.67
C ASP A 114 18.82 3.76 18.59
N TRP A 115 18.11 2.75 18.15
CA TRP A 115 16.91 2.21 18.84
C TRP A 115 17.25 1.45 20.13
N ALA A 116 18.51 1.00 20.28
CA ALA A 116 18.98 0.24 21.43
C ALA A 116 19.82 1.07 22.40
N ALA A 117 20.11 2.33 22.06
CA ALA A 117 20.93 3.19 22.90
C ALA A 117 20.15 3.68 24.14
N PRO A 118 20.81 3.81 25.31
CA PRO A 118 20.21 4.42 26.48
C PRO A 118 20.01 5.94 26.28
N TYR A 119 19.07 6.51 27.05
CA TYR A 119 18.63 7.90 26.89
C TYR A 119 19.78 8.92 27.02
N ASP A 120 20.64 8.75 28.00
CA ASP A 120 21.77 9.66 28.28
C ASP A 120 22.74 9.82 27.10
N ARG A 121 22.97 8.72 26.37
CA ARG A 121 23.77 8.75 25.13
C ARG A 121 23.04 9.50 24.02
N LEU A 122 21.74 9.27 23.88
CA LEU A 122 20.91 9.94 22.87
C LEU A 122 20.75 11.41 23.19
N GLU A 123 20.55 11.78 24.45
CA GLU A 123 20.42 13.15 24.91
C GLU A 123 21.66 13.96 24.58
N ARG A 124 22.86 13.47 24.91
CA ARG A 124 24.12 14.16 24.61
C ARG A 124 24.25 14.53 23.14
N VAL A 125 23.77 13.67 22.22
CA VAL A 125 23.92 13.87 20.76
C VAL A 125 22.74 14.61 20.15
N ASN A 126 21.51 14.30 20.56
CA ASN A 126 20.30 14.82 19.93
C ASN A 126 19.77 16.12 20.58
N VAL A 127 20.07 16.33 21.86
CA VAL A 127 19.59 17.49 22.65
C VAL A 127 20.71 18.46 22.97
N GLY A 128 21.86 17.96 23.42
CA GLY A 128 22.99 18.75 23.89
C GLY A 128 23.44 19.87 22.94
N PRO A 129 23.50 19.67 21.63
CA PRO A 129 23.91 20.73 20.68
C PRO A 129 22.88 21.84 20.49
N LEU A 130 21.61 21.65 20.82
CA LEU A 130 20.54 22.60 20.48
C LEU A 130 20.68 23.96 21.16
N PRO A 131 21.06 24.07 22.45
CA PRO A 131 21.24 25.38 23.08
C PRO A 131 22.26 26.26 22.34
N ALA A 132 23.36 25.67 21.84
CA ALA A 132 24.38 26.41 21.09
C ALA A 132 23.87 26.85 19.70
N LEU A 133 23.16 25.95 19.00
CA LEU A 133 22.55 26.26 17.70
C LEU A 133 21.43 27.29 17.79
N LEU A 134 20.61 27.25 18.85
CA LEU A 134 19.54 28.22 19.08
C LEU A 134 20.10 29.60 19.47
N ARG A 135 21.22 29.65 20.21
CA ARG A 135 21.97 30.92 20.46
C ARG A 135 22.50 31.48 19.13
N LEU A 136 23.11 30.64 18.28
CA LEU A 136 23.59 31.09 16.97
C LEU A 136 22.41 31.60 16.10
N ALA A 137 21.25 30.94 16.14
CA ALA A 137 20.08 31.38 15.41
C ALA A 137 19.59 32.77 15.77
N ARG A 138 19.83 33.23 17.01
CA ARG A 138 19.40 34.53 17.52
C ARG A 138 20.48 35.61 17.44
N ARG A 139 21.76 35.22 17.33
CA ARG A 139 22.89 36.17 17.30
C ARG A 139 23.11 36.74 15.90
N GLY A 140 23.33 38.03 15.79
CA GLY A 140 23.48 38.72 14.50
C GLY A 140 22.16 38.81 13.72
N ARG A 141 22.12 38.30 12.49
CA ARG A 141 20.87 38.21 11.69
C ARG A 141 19.89 37.23 12.34
N ARG A 142 18.60 37.54 12.34
CA ARG A 142 17.56 36.59 12.70
C ARG A 142 17.54 35.46 11.66
N LYS A 143 17.68 34.23 12.11
CA LYS A 143 17.70 33.03 11.25
C LYS A 143 16.44 32.22 11.46
N ARG A 144 15.99 31.54 10.39
CA ARG A 144 14.98 30.48 10.52
C ARG A 144 15.66 29.22 11.00
N PHE A 145 14.96 28.42 11.79
CA PHE A 145 15.50 27.18 12.33
C PHE A 145 14.66 25.98 11.86
N HIS A 146 15.28 25.03 11.19
CA HIS A 146 14.64 23.81 10.69
C HIS A 146 15.21 22.60 11.44
N LEU A 147 14.38 22.00 12.30
CA LEU A 147 14.74 20.78 13.05
C LEU A 147 14.25 19.54 12.33
N VAL A 148 15.14 18.60 12.04
CA VAL A 148 14.75 17.24 11.63
C VAL A 148 14.53 16.40 12.89
N SER A 149 13.27 16.22 13.23
CA SER A 149 12.80 15.35 14.32
C SER A 149 12.47 13.93 13.83
N SER A 150 11.42 13.31 14.34
CA SER A 150 10.95 11.99 13.96
C SER A 150 9.47 11.83 14.29
N ALA A 151 8.72 11.10 13.46
CA ALA A 151 7.34 10.70 13.77
C ALA A 151 7.24 9.82 15.04
N SER A 152 8.35 9.25 15.50
CA SER A 152 8.38 8.47 16.74
C SER A 152 7.98 9.25 17.99
N VAL A 153 8.03 10.59 17.97
CA VAL A 153 7.50 11.43 19.07
C VAL A 153 5.98 11.30 19.23
N CYS A 154 5.30 10.78 18.22
CA CYS A 154 3.87 10.51 18.24
C CYS A 154 3.53 9.08 18.70
N TYR A 155 4.50 8.22 18.99
CA TYR A 155 4.28 6.84 19.43
C TYR A 155 4.05 6.78 20.95
N LEU A 156 2.85 7.16 21.37
CA LEU A 156 2.45 7.25 22.77
C LEU A 156 1.92 5.91 23.29
N THR A 157 2.24 5.57 24.55
CA THR A 157 1.82 4.33 25.20
C THR A 157 1.21 4.65 26.60
N PRO A 158 -0.02 4.16 26.93
CA PRO A 158 -0.98 3.56 26.04
C PRO A 158 -1.64 4.64 25.16
N GLY A 159 -2.01 4.32 23.95
CA GLY A 159 -2.67 5.32 23.13
C GLY A 159 -3.31 4.78 21.86
N SER A 160 -4.46 5.37 21.53
CA SER A 160 -5.13 5.25 20.22
C SER A 160 -5.47 6.63 19.67
N ALA A 161 -4.75 7.66 20.12
CA ALA A 161 -5.01 9.02 19.71
C ALA A 161 -4.45 9.31 18.31
N ARG A 162 -5.18 10.10 17.54
CA ARG A 162 -4.70 10.71 16.32
C ARG A 162 -3.95 11.99 16.68
N ILE A 163 -2.66 12.05 16.37
CA ILE A 163 -1.78 13.16 16.72
C ILE A 163 -1.60 14.07 15.51
N THR A 164 -2.18 15.28 15.56
CA THR A 164 -2.02 16.31 14.52
C THR A 164 -0.67 17.02 14.65
N GLU A 165 -0.28 17.74 13.61
CA GLU A 165 0.99 18.50 13.60
C GLU A 165 1.07 19.53 14.73
N ASP A 166 -0.06 20.14 15.11
CA ASP A 166 -0.15 21.20 16.14
C ASP A 166 -0.32 20.66 17.57
N ALA A 167 -0.47 19.36 17.73
CA ALA A 167 -0.80 18.76 19.03
C ALA A 167 0.44 18.62 19.95
N HIS A 168 1.23 19.69 20.11
CA HIS A 168 2.44 19.65 20.93
C HIS A 168 2.17 19.36 22.41
N ASP A 169 1.05 19.84 22.97
CA ASP A 169 0.68 19.63 24.36
C ASP A 169 0.16 18.21 24.65
N ALA A 170 -0.27 17.49 23.61
CA ALA A 170 -0.64 16.08 23.72
C ALA A 170 0.58 15.15 23.82
N LEU A 171 1.76 15.62 23.43
CA LEU A 171 3.00 14.85 23.45
C LEU A 171 3.65 14.93 24.84
N LYS A 172 3.18 14.12 25.77
CA LYS A 172 3.67 14.06 27.14
C LYS A 172 4.82 13.08 27.29
N LEU A 173 5.83 13.47 28.08
CA LEU A 173 7.05 12.69 28.29
C LEU A 173 6.78 11.32 28.93
N ASP A 174 5.82 11.26 29.86
CA ASP A 174 5.40 10.04 30.56
C ASP A 174 4.78 8.99 29.63
N LEU A 175 4.19 9.44 28.52
CA LEU A 175 3.63 8.56 27.49
C LEU A 175 4.66 8.10 26.44
N LEU A 176 5.85 8.71 26.42
CA LEU A 176 6.94 8.38 25.51
C LEU A 176 7.92 7.41 26.17
N ARG A 177 7.75 6.12 25.90
CA ARG A 177 8.57 5.07 26.55
C ARG A 177 9.86 4.73 25.80
N LEU A 178 9.94 5.07 24.50
CA LEU A 178 11.15 4.81 23.70
C LEU A 178 12.23 5.88 23.93
N PRO A 179 13.46 5.53 24.34
CA PRO A 179 14.53 6.48 24.61
C PRO A 179 14.82 7.41 23.43
N TYR A 180 14.80 6.89 22.21
CA TYR A 180 15.00 7.68 21.00
C TYR A 180 13.88 8.73 20.82
N ALA A 181 12.61 8.33 20.96
CA ALA A 181 11.47 9.24 20.87
C ALA A 181 11.55 10.35 21.96
N ARG A 182 11.92 9.99 23.17
CA ARG A 182 12.15 10.95 24.28
C ARG A 182 13.22 11.98 23.93
N SER A 183 14.34 11.56 23.35
CA SER A 183 15.41 12.48 22.96
C SER A 183 14.97 13.45 21.86
N LYS A 184 14.16 12.99 20.88
CA LYS A 184 13.60 13.85 19.84
C LYS A 184 12.54 14.80 20.40
N TRP A 185 11.69 14.33 21.29
CA TRP A 185 10.73 15.16 21.99
C TRP A 185 11.42 16.28 22.80
N ALA A 186 12.46 15.94 23.57
CA ALA A 186 13.23 16.93 24.34
C ALA A 186 13.88 17.99 23.42
N ALA A 187 14.38 17.57 22.25
CA ALA A 187 14.88 18.49 21.24
C ALA A 187 13.80 19.45 20.71
N GLU A 188 12.58 18.93 20.44
CA GLU A 188 11.45 19.75 20.02
C GLU A 188 11.03 20.76 21.10
N ARG A 189 11.03 20.37 22.38
CA ARG A 189 10.68 21.27 23.48
C ARG A 189 11.60 22.52 23.54
N LEU A 190 12.91 22.35 23.34
CA LEU A 190 13.85 23.48 23.28
C LEU A 190 13.56 24.41 22.09
N VAL A 191 13.14 23.85 20.95
CA VAL A 191 12.75 24.67 19.78
C VAL A 191 11.43 25.40 20.05
N LEU A 192 10.43 24.73 20.67
CA LEU A 192 9.15 25.36 21.06
C LEU A 192 9.42 26.57 22.00
N GLU A 193 10.23 26.39 23.03
CA GLU A 193 10.63 27.45 23.97
C GLU A 193 11.30 28.60 23.22
N ALA A 194 12.20 28.30 22.29
CA ALA A 194 12.83 29.28 21.44
C ALA A 194 11.82 30.05 20.56
N CYS A 195 10.80 29.41 20.08
CA CYS A 195 9.71 30.05 19.32
C CYS A 195 8.86 30.95 20.21
N GLY A 196 8.57 30.56 21.44
CA GLY A 196 7.91 31.41 22.43
C GLY A 196 8.71 32.70 22.73
N ALA A 197 10.02 32.66 22.54
CA ALA A 197 10.91 33.83 22.63
C ALA A 197 11.16 34.48 21.24
N GLY A 198 10.33 34.25 20.25
CA GLY A 198 10.28 34.92 18.94
C GLY A 198 11.18 34.35 17.85
N LEU A 199 11.68 33.11 17.96
CA LEU A 199 12.34 32.42 16.86
C LEU A 199 11.32 31.88 15.88
N ALA A 200 11.54 32.03 14.56
CA ALA A 200 10.77 31.32 13.54
C ALA A 200 11.39 29.94 13.28
N ALA A 201 10.61 28.88 13.46
CA ALA A 201 11.13 27.52 13.26
C ALA A 201 10.15 26.57 12.58
N GLN A 202 10.70 25.53 11.96
CA GLN A 202 9.96 24.40 11.43
C GLN A 202 10.49 23.10 12.06
N ILE A 203 9.57 22.23 12.44
CA ILE A 203 9.89 20.88 12.90
C ILE A 203 9.40 19.90 11.83
N HIS A 204 10.30 19.07 11.31
CA HIS A 204 9.99 18.03 10.34
C HIS A 204 10.05 16.67 11.02
N ARG A 205 8.94 15.95 11.04
CA ARG A 205 8.79 14.62 11.67
C ARG A 205 8.67 13.53 10.60
N PRO A 206 9.79 13.11 9.98
CA PRO A 206 9.74 11.99 9.05
C PRO A 206 9.42 10.68 9.78
N SER A 207 8.73 9.77 9.10
CA SER A 207 8.62 8.37 9.48
C SER A 207 9.95 7.64 9.30
N ILE A 208 9.97 6.31 9.34
CA ILE A 208 11.19 5.54 9.08
C ILE A 208 11.65 5.80 7.64
N ILE A 209 12.91 6.28 7.52
CA ILE A 209 13.52 6.62 6.24
C ILE A 209 14.17 5.38 5.64
N VAL A 210 13.73 4.99 4.44
CA VAL A 210 14.28 3.89 3.67
C VAL A 210 15.18 4.37 2.53
N GLY A 211 15.59 3.46 1.66
CA GLY A 211 16.47 3.74 0.53
C GLY A 211 15.94 4.81 -0.43
N ASP A 212 16.84 5.38 -1.20
CA ASP A 212 16.53 6.32 -2.29
C ASP A 212 15.57 5.67 -3.29
N SER A 213 14.53 6.39 -3.69
CA SER A 213 13.45 5.85 -4.51
C SER A 213 13.89 5.43 -5.92
N ARG A 214 15.02 5.91 -6.41
CA ARG A 214 15.56 5.62 -7.75
C ARG A 214 16.63 4.55 -7.71
N SER A 215 17.54 4.59 -6.72
CA SER A 215 18.67 3.66 -6.63
C SER A 215 18.46 2.52 -5.64
N GLY A 216 17.51 2.64 -4.72
CA GLY A 216 17.32 1.70 -3.63
C GLY A 216 18.38 1.76 -2.53
N GLN A 217 19.40 2.61 -2.68
CA GLN A 217 20.50 2.70 -1.73
C GLN A 217 20.00 3.12 -0.35
N SER A 218 20.19 2.27 0.65
CA SER A 218 19.73 2.47 2.02
C SER A 218 20.87 2.63 3.01
N ASN A 219 20.57 3.12 4.20
CA ASN A 219 21.50 3.18 5.29
C ASN A 219 21.80 1.78 5.83
N SER A 220 23.08 1.38 5.81
CA SER A 220 23.51 0.03 6.23
C SER A 220 23.30 -0.27 7.71
N SER A 221 23.16 0.74 8.52
CA SER A 221 23.05 0.61 9.98
C SER A 221 21.61 0.73 10.50
N ASP A 222 20.63 0.99 9.62
CA ASP A 222 19.24 1.11 10.04
C ASP A 222 18.62 -0.25 10.42
N ILE A 223 17.58 -0.17 11.25
CA ILE A 223 16.88 -1.34 11.77
C ILE A 223 16.21 -2.16 10.66
N VAL A 224 15.66 -1.52 9.63
CA VAL A 224 14.94 -2.18 8.55
C VAL A 224 15.88 -3.04 7.73
N THR A 225 17.01 -2.46 7.28
CA THR A 225 18.04 -3.17 6.53
C THR A 225 18.56 -4.38 7.32
N ARG A 226 18.79 -4.21 8.63
CA ARG A 226 19.26 -5.30 9.52
C ARG A 226 18.20 -6.38 9.72
N MET A 227 16.94 -5.99 9.92
CA MET A 227 15.81 -6.95 10.04
C MET A 227 15.66 -7.78 8.78
N LEU A 228 15.66 -7.17 7.61
CA LEU A 228 15.56 -7.89 6.33
C LEU A 228 16.70 -8.88 6.16
N ALA A 229 17.94 -8.45 6.45
CA ALA A 229 19.11 -9.32 6.35
C ALA A 229 19.04 -10.50 7.32
N ALA A 230 18.57 -10.28 8.55
CA ALA A 230 18.41 -11.35 9.52
C ALA A 230 17.29 -12.33 9.12
N CYS A 231 16.13 -11.82 8.67
CA CYS A 231 15.02 -12.68 8.24
C CYS A 231 15.40 -13.54 7.03
N VAL A 232 16.13 -12.97 6.07
CA VAL A 232 16.69 -13.74 4.92
C VAL A 232 17.66 -14.81 5.40
N GLY A 233 18.60 -14.45 6.31
CA GLY A 233 19.59 -15.38 6.84
C GLY A 233 18.97 -16.54 7.64
N MET A 234 18.00 -16.24 8.51
CA MET A 234 17.31 -17.24 9.32
C MET A 234 16.21 -17.98 8.54
N ARG A 235 15.79 -17.51 7.37
CA ARG A 235 14.63 -17.98 6.60
C ARG A 235 13.31 -17.91 7.40
N LEU A 236 13.27 -17.08 8.41
CA LEU A 236 12.14 -16.87 9.30
C LEU A 236 11.92 -15.37 9.53
N ALA A 237 10.68 -14.94 9.55
CA ALA A 237 10.27 -13.61 9.94
C ALA A 237 9.20 -13.67 11.05
N PRO A 238 9.18 -12.71 11.98
CA PRO A 238 8.16 -12.70 13.02
C PRO A 238 6.79 -12.37 12.45
N GLU A 239 5.77 -13.03 12.96
CA GLU A 239 4.39 -12.71 12.70
C GLU A 239 3.95 -11.59 13.64
N VAL A 240 4.00 -10.35 13.12
CA VAL A 240 3.65 -9.12 13.85
C VAL A 240 2.74 -8.24 13.00
N ASP A 241 1.82 -7.53 13.64
CA ASP A 241 0.88 -6.63 12.96
C ASP A 241 1.46 -5.21 12.86
N LEU A 242 2.58 -5.08 12.15
CA LEU A 242 3.22 -3.79 11.93
C LEU A 242 2.81 -3.17 10.60
N VAL A 243 2.36 -1.93 10.65
CA VAL A 243 2.17 -1.07 9.50
C VAL A 243 3.45 -0.29 9.25
N LEU A 244 3.95 -0.35 8.03
CA LEU A 244 5.21 0.25 7.60
C LEU A 244 4.91 1.49 6.77
N ASP A 245 5.06 2.64 7.36
CA ASP A 245 4.86 3.95 6.73
C ASP A 245 6.18 4.56 6.23
N TYR A 246 7.03 3.73 5.65
CA TYR A 246 8.39 4.08 5.24
C TYR A 246 8.43 5.11 4.13
N CYS A 247 9.28 6.14 4.30
CA CYS A 247 9.50 7.18 3.31
C CYS A 247 10.88 7.06 2.66
N PRO A 248 10.97 7.16 1.31
CA PRO A 248 12.26 7.24 0.62
C PRO A 248 13.04 8.49 1.04
N VAL A 249 14.35 8.35 1.20
CA VAL A 249 15.23 9.44 1.68
C VAL A 249 15.23 10.65 0.75
N ASP A 250 15.19 10.45 -0.54
CA ASP A 250 15.16 11.51 -1.55
C ASP A 250 13.84 12.31 -1.51
N PHE A 251 12.72 11.65 -1.20
CA PHE A 251 11.45 12.34 -0.96
C PHE A 251 11.53 13.19 0.30
N VAL A 252 11.99 12.62 1.44
CA VAL A 252 12.11 13.36 2.71
C VAL A 252 12.99 14.59 2.54
N ALA A 253 14.14 14.45 1.88
CA ALA A 253 15.06 15.54 1.62
C ALA A 253 14.43 16.67 0.81
N ARG A 254 13.75 16.33 -0.31
CA ARG A 254 13.05 17.31 -1.15
C ARG A 254 11.86 17.94 -0.44
N ALA A 255 11.11 17.17 0.36
CA ALA A 255 10.00 17.69 1.15
C ALA A 255 10.48 18.74 2.16
N ILE A 256 11.56 18.47 2.91
CA ILE A 256 12.15 19.43 3.85
C ILE A 256 12.61 20.69 3.10
N ALA A 257 13.35 20.54 2.00
CA ALA A 257 13.85 21.68 1.22
C ALA A 257 12.72 22.53 0.62
N ALA A 258 11.62 21.93 0.18
CA ALA A 258 10.48 22.64 -0.39
C ALA A 258 9.66 23.36 0.70
N LEU A 259 9.31 22.66 1.80
CA LEU A 259 8.54 23.22 2.91
C LEU A 259 9.28 24.35 3.63
N SER A 260 10.61 24.28 3.68
CA SER A 260 11.43 25.30 4.31
C SER A 260 11.41 26.67 3.60
N ARG A 261 10.93 26.72 2.37
CA ARG A 261 10.74 27.98 1.60
C ARG A 261 9.54 28.78 2.08
N ASP A 262 8.58 28.14 2.76
CA ASP A 262 7.42 28.81 3.32
C ASP A 262 7.85 29.80 4.40
N ARG A 263 7.59 31.10 4.18
CA ARG A 263 7.84 32.14 5.19
C ARG A 263 6.69 32.15 6.18
N HIS A 264 7.03 32.15 7.45
CA HIS A 264 6.09 32.24 8.56
C HIS A 264 6.78 32.81 9.79
N ASP A 265 6.00 33.34 10.70
CA ASP A 265 6.43 33.70 12.04
C ASP A 265 6.00 32.58 13.00
N GLY A 266 6.81 32.31 14.01
CA GLY A 266 6.57 31.28 15.02
C GLY A 266 6.94 29.88 14.57
N LEU A 267 6.17 28.88 15.03
CA LEU A 267 6.43 27.46 14.78
C LEU A 267 5.48 26.88 13.74
N ARG A 268 6.02 26.04 12.86
CA ARG A 268 5.26 25.08 12.04
C ARG A 268 5.81 23.68 12.21
N THR A 269 4.95 22.69 12.25
CA THR A 269 5.35 21.27 12.29
C THR A 269 4.78 20.56 11.09
N PHE A 270 5.54 19.59 10.55
CA PHE A 270 5.17 18.78 9.39
C PHE A 270 5.40 17.32 9.69
N HIS A 271 4.38 16.49 9.45
CA HIS A 271 4.50 15.04 9.45
C HIS A 271 4.80 14.55 8.03
N LEU A 272 5.94 13.88 7.85
CA LEU A 272 6.35 13.34 6.56
C LEU A 272 6.16 11.81 6.58
N LEU A 273 4.95 11.37 6.22
CA LEU A 273 4.54 9.96 6.25
C LEU A 273 4.33 9.42 4.84
N ASN A 274 4.25 8.11 4.71
CA ASN A 274 3.88 7.49 3.45
C ASN A 274 2.34 7.31 3.38
N PRO A 275 1.65 7.93 2.41
CA PRO A 275 0.20 7.82 2.30
C PRO A 275 -0.28 6.42 1.87
N ALA A 276 0.63 5.57 1.39
CA ALA A 276 0.37 4.19 0.98
C ALA A 276 1.28 3.22 1.76
N PRO A 277 1.05 3.07 3.08
CA PRO A 277 1.85 2.18 3.90
C PRO A 277 1.60 0.72 3.53
N ALA A 278 2.61 -0.13 3.74
CA ALA A 278 2.51 -1.57 3.59
C ALA A 278 2.50 -2.27 4.95
N ARG A 279 2.13 -3.55 4.99
CA ARG A 279 2.29 -4.36 6.21
C ARG A 279 3.63 -5.10 6.20
N TRP A 280 4.12 -5.42 7.38
CA TRP A 280 5.30 -6.27 7.54
C TRP A 280 5.15 -7.61 6.79
N SER A 281 4.01 -8.26 6.92
CA SER A 281 3.70 -9.51 6.21
C SER A 281 3.70 -9.35 4.69
N GLU A 282 3.25 -8.21 4.18
CA GLU A 282 3.31 -7.89 2.75
C GLU A 282 4.78 -7.73 2.28
N LEU A 283 5.62 -7.07 3.08
CA LEU A 283 7.05 -6.95 2.80
C LEU A 283 7.74 -8.34 2.75
N VAL A 284 7.41 -9.22 3.69
CA VAL A 284 7.93 -10.61 3.70
C VAL A 284 7.45 -11.37 2.46
N LEU A 285 6.19 -11.20 2.06
CA LEU A 285 5.68 -11.78 0.82
C LEU A 285 6.48 -11.27 -0.39
N TRP A 286 6.79 -9.99 -0.40
CA TRP A 286 7.58 -9.40 -1.47
C TRP A 286 8.98 -10.00 -1.56
N LEU A 287 9.65 -10.22 -0.50
CA LEU A 287 10.93 -10.91 -0.50
C LEU A 287 10.83 -12.35 -1.04
N ASN A 288 9.76 -13.05 -0.71
CA ASN A 288 9.52 -14.41 -1.23
C ASN A 288 9.24 -14.40 -2.74
N LEU A 289 8.47 -13.44 -3.23
CA LEU A 289 8.25 -13.26 -4.67
C LEU A 289 9.52 -12.85 -5.40
N TYR A 290 10.42 -12.13 -4.74
CA TYR A 290 11.74 -11.80 -5.27
C TYR A 290 12.65 -13.02 -5.40
N GLY A 291 12.37 -14.10 -4.67
CA GLY A 291 13.08 -15.39 -4.79
C GLY A 291 13.73 -15.88 -3.49
N TYR A 292 13.46 -15.22 -2.35
CA TYR A 292 13.85 -15.77 -1.05
C TYR A 292 12.79 -16.78 -0.58
N ASP A 293 13.17 -17.55 0.46
CA ASP A 293 12.28 -18.51 1.13
C ASP A 293 12.23 -18.18 2.62
N ILE A 294 11.27 -17.32 2.99
CA ILE A 294 11.10 -16.80 4.36
C ILE A 294 9.69 -17.14 4.84
N ARG A 295 9.58 -17.79 5.98
CA ARG A 295 8.30 -18.12 6.59
C ARG A 295 7.95 -17.15 7.72
N LEU A 296 6.68 -16.75 7.80
CA LEU A 296 6.13 -16.08 8.97
C LEU A 296 5.89 -17.13 10.05
N VAL A 297 6.41 -16.86 11.24
CA VAL A 297 6.24 -17.74 12.41
C VAL A 297 5.81 -16.89 13.61
N PRO A 298 5.11 -17.48 14.61
CA PRO A 298 4.77 -16.78 15.84
C PRO A 298 5.98 -16.04 16.42
N HIS A 299 5.76 -14.80 16.90
CA HIS A 299 6.85 -13.93 17.36
C HIS A 299 7.75 -14.60 18.41
N ALA A 300 7.16 -15.35 19.36
CA ALA A 300 7.92 -16.07 20.37
C ALA A 300 8.89 -17.09 19.77
N ARG A 301 8.47 -17.84 18.74
CA ARG A 301 9.32 -18.80 18.04
C ARG A 301 10.45 -18.10 17.26
N TRP A 302 10.14 -16.95 16.67
CA TRP A 302 11.16 -16.16 15.98
C TRP A 302 12.21 -15.62 16.95
N LEU A 303 11.78 -15.11 18.12
CA LEU A 303 12.68 -14.66 19.19
C LEU A 303 13.57 -15.79 19.72
N GLU A 304 13.02 -16.99 19.92
CA GLU A 304 13.81 -18.16 20.32
C GLU A 304 14.92 -18.44 19.31
N ARG A 305 14.59 -18.48 18.02
CA ARG A 305 15.57 -18.70 16.96
C ARG A 305 16.60 -17.57 16.89
N LEU A 306 16.15 -16.32 16.98
CA LEU A 306 17.03 -15.15 17.04
C LEU A 306 17.99 -15.24 18.24
N GLY A 307 17.51 -15.64 19.41
CA GLY A 307 18.31 -15.79 20.62
C GLY A 307 19.47 -16.77 20.46
N GLN A 308 19.26 -17.85 19.70
CA GLN A 308 20.29 -18.83 19.35
C GLN A 308 21.39 -18.25 18.43
N GLU A 309 21.01 -17.42 17.46
CA GLU A 309 21.91 -16.96 16.39
C GLU A 309 22.49 -15.55 16.62
N VAL A 310 21.81 -14.66 17.33
CA VAL A 310 22.16 -13.21 17.44
C VAL A 310 23.51 -12.96 18.11
N ARG A 311 24.06 -13.93 18.81
CA ARG A 311 25.38 -13.83 19.45
C ARG A 311 26.53 -13.96 18.45
N ALA A 312 26.28 -14.51 17.27
CA ALA A 312 27.30 -14.66 16.25
C ALA A 312 27.86 -13.27 15.81
N PRO A 313 29.19 -13.11 15.66
CA PRO A 313 29.81 -11.81 15.40
C PRO A 313 29.28 -11.09 14.16
N ARG A 314 28.88 -11.84 13.13
CA ARG A 314 28.41 -11.31 11.86
C ARG A 314 26.87 -11.24 11.75
N HIS A 315 26.12 -11.60 12.81
CA HIS A 315 24.67 -11.56 12.74
C HIS A 315 24.16 -10.12 12.62
N PRO A 316 23.28 -9.80 11.65
CA PRO A 316 22.85 -8.43 11.36
C PRO A 316 22.22 -7.72 12.55
N LEU A 317 21.45 -8.45 13.39
CA LEU A 317 20.75 -7.89 14.57
C LEU A 317 21.58 -7.92 15.85
N ARG A 318 22.84 -8.34 15.82
CA ARG A 318 23.71 -8.33 17.02
C ARG A 318 23.76 -6.95 17.70
N PRO A 319 23.91 -5.81 16.99
CA PRO A 319 23.88 -4.49 17.62
C PRO A 319 22.54 -4.12 18.25
N LEU A 320 21.45 -4.74 17.82
CA LEU A 320 20.10 -4.51 18.30
C LEU A 320 19.63 -5.58 19.31
N ARG A 321 20.53 -6.41 19.81
CA ARG A 321 20.19 -7.48 20.76
C ARG A 321 19.41 -6.93 21.97
N ARG A 322 19.83 -5.79 22.52
CA ARG A 322 19.12 -5.14 23.63
C ARG A 322 17.69 -4.78 23.28
N PHE A 323 17.46 -4.31 22.06
CA PHE A 323 16.13 -3.92 21.59
C PHE A 323 15.11 -5.07 21.65
N PHE A 324 15.53 -6.31 21.40
CA PHE A 324 14.66 -7.48 21.36
C PHE A 324 14.58 -8.27 22.68
N PHE A 325 15.62 -8.21 23.51
CA PHE A 325 15.75 -9.14 24.64
C PHE A 325 15.89 -8.48 26.01
N GLU A 326 16.26 -7.20 26.09
CA GLU A 326 16.40 -6.52 27.37
C GLU A 326 15.04 -6.04 27.85
N ARG A 327 14.52 -6.68 28.89
CA ARG A 327 13.31 -6.24 29.59
C ARG A 327 13.66 -5.10 30.54
N ARG A 328 12.78 -4.12 30.65
CA ARG A 328 13.02 -2.89 31.41
C ARG A 328 11.87 -2.64 32.38
N ASP A 329 12.21 -2.50 33.64
CA ASP A 329 11.23 -2.21 34.70
C ASP A 329 10.52 -0.87 34.48
N GLU A 330 11.22 0.11 33.88
CA GLU A 330 10.68 1.44 33.56
C GLU A 330 9.52 1.41 32.54
N VAL A 331 9.31 0.28 31.87
CA VAL A 331 8.27 0.05 30.86
C VAL A 331 7.50 -1.23 31.11
N ASP A 332 7.13 -1.49 32.35
CA ASP A 332 6.32 -2.62 32.79
C ASP A 332 6.91 -4.01 32.39
N GLY A 333 8.23 -4.12 32.39
CA GLY A 333 8.94 -5.33 32.02
C GLY A 333 8.94 -5.65 30.52
N LEU A 334 8.52 -4.72 29.66
CA LEU A 334 8.54 -4.88 28.20
C LEU A 334 9.96 -4.70 27.63
N THR A 335 10.21 -5.34 26.50
CA THR A 335 11.37 -5.03 25.66
C THR A 335 11.13 -3.74 24.88
N LEU A 336 12.18 -3.13 24.33
CA LEU A 336 12.02 -1.95 23.46
C LEU A 336 11.22 -2.27 22.18
N PHE A 337 11.29 -3.50 21.70
CA PHE A 337 10.51 -3.93 20.54
C PHE A 337 9.01 -4.00 20.88
N GLU A 338 8.63 -4.63 22.00
CA GLU A 338 7.25 -4.68 22.48
C GLU A 338 6.71 -3.26 22.75
N THR A 339 7.52 -2.40 23.37
CA THR A 339 7.20 -0.97 23.58
C THR A 339 6.98 -0.22 22.27
N TYR A 340 7.78 -0.53 21.23
CA TYR A 340 7.61 0.07 19.90
C TYR A 340 6.30 -0.39 19.24
N GLU A 341 5.96 -1.67 19.34
CA GLU A 341 4.70 -2.20 18.79
C GLU A 341 3.48 -1.54 19.46
N GLU A 342 3.48 -1.43 20.78
CA GLU A 342 2.39 -0.76 21.52
C GLU A 342 2.28 0.72 21.16
N GLY A 343 3.40 1.44 21.08
CA GLY A 343 3.42 2.87 20.76
C GLY A 343 2.89 3.19 19.37
N ARG A 344 2.97 2.26 18.44
CA ARG A 344 2.42 2.40 17.09
C ARG A 344 0.89 2.38 17.02
N SER A 345 0.21 2.14 18.12
CA SER A 345 -1.26 2.29 18.22
C SER A 345 -1.70 3.76 18.09
N SER A 346 -0.85 4.71 18.44
CA SER A 346 -1.06 6.14 18.15
C SER A 346 -0.66 6.44 16.70
N VAL A 347 -1.52 7.16 15.97
CA VAL A 347 -1.33 7.42 14.54
C VAL A 347 -1.08 8.92 14.33
N PRO A 348 0.12 9.33 13.83
CA PRO A 348 0.33 10.70 13.40
C PRO A 348 -0.57 11.04 12.20
N ASP A 349 -1.13 12.25 12.21
CA ASP A 349 -1.97 12.78 11.15
C ASP A 349 -1.15 13.72 10.26
N ASP A 350 -1.01 13.40 8.99
CA ASP A 350 -0.20 14.16 8.03
C ASP A 350 -1.04 14.91 6.98
N ARG A 351 -2.35 15.00 7.17
CA ARG A 351 -3.25 15.57 6.14
C ARG A 351 -2.86 16.99 5.73
N ALA A 352 -2.46 17.84 6.68
CA ALA A 352 -2.03 19.20 6.38
C ALA A 352 -0.69 19.22 5.61
N SER A 353 0.28 18.43 6.05
CA SER A 353 1.57 18.27 5.37
C SER A 353 1.42 17.70 3.97
N ALA A 354 0.60 16.65 3.81
CA ALA A 354 0.34 16.02 2.52
C ALA A 354 -0.34 16.97 1.53
N HIS A 355 -1.32 17.77 2.00
CA HIS A 355 -1.97 18.80 1.19
C HIS A 355 -0.96 19.85 0.73
N ARG A 356 -0.13 20.36 1.66
CA ARG A 356 0.89 21.37 1.32
C ARG A 356 1.93 20.84 0.34
N LEU A 357 2.39 19.60 0.51
CA LEU A 357 3.32 18.96 -0.42
C LEU A 357 2.71 18.77 -1.81
N ALA A 358 1.42 18.41 -1.89
CA ALA A 358 0.71 18.29 -3.16
C ALA A 358 0.61 19.64 -3.90
N GLU A 359 0.38 20.76 -3.20
CA GLU A 359 0.43 22.11 -3.77
C GLU A 359 1.83 22.45 -4.34
N LEU A 360 2.88 21.93 -3.72
CA LEU A 360 4.27 22.07 -4.18
C LEU A 360 4.67 21.06 -5.26
N GLY A 361 3.72 20.24 -5.74
CA GLY A 361 3.95 19.21 -6.75
C GLY A 361 4.77 18.01 -6.26
N LEU A 362 4.84 17.80 -4.94
CA LEU A 362 5.58 16.70 -4.33
C LEU A 362 4.60 15.63 -3.79
N ALA A 363 4.86 14.38 -4.13
CA ALA A 363 4.15 13.23 -3.58
C ALA A 363 5.14 12.19 -3.08
N CYS A 364 4.86 11.58 -1.94
CA CYS A 364 5.64 10.46 -1.46
C CYS A 364 5.44 9.26 -2.38
N PRO A 365 6.50 8.64 -2.90
CA PRO A 365 6.39 7.37 -3.62
C PRO A 365 5.75 6.30 -2.73
N ALA A 366 4.81 5.54 -3.30
CA ALA A 366 4.21 4.43 -2.59
C ALA A 366 5.28 3.42 -2.13
N LEU A 367 5.08 2.85 -0.96
CA LEU A 367 5.86 1.69 -0.53
C LEU A 367 5.31 0.47 -1.26
N ASP A 368 5.83 0.29 -2.45
CA ASP A 368 5.40 -0.76 -3.37
C ASP A 368 6.56 -1.70 -3.71
N ALA A 369 6.23 -2.67 -4.51
CA ALA A 369 7.09 -3.70 -4.98
C ALA A 369 8.30 -3.20 -5.75
N PRO A 370 8.15 -2.35 -6.73
CA PRO A 370 9.27 -1.77 -7.45
C PRO A 370 10.26 -1.01 -6.55
N LEU A 371 9.77 -0.33 -5.52
CA LEU A 371 10.64 0.35 -4.56
C LEU A 371 11.44 -0.67 -3.72
N ILE A 372 10.74 -1.69 -3.19
CA ILE A 372 11.40 -2.76 -2.41
C ILE A 372 12.38 -3.55 -3.27
N GLU A 373 12.05 -3.82 -4.53
CA GLU A 373 12.97 -4.47 -5.47
C GLU A 373 14.28 -3.68 -5.62
N ARG A 374 14.18 -2.37 -5.79
CA ARG A 374 15.38 -1.50 -5.88
C ARG A 374 16.18 -1.55 -4.58
N CYS A 375 15.52 -1.46 -3.43
CA CYS A 375 16.18 -1.55 -2.13
C CYS A 375 16.89 -2.90 -1.93
N VAL A 376 16.21 -4.00 -2.22
CA VAL A 376 16.77 -5.36 -2.15
C VAL A 376 17.92 -5.54 -3.12
N GLY A 377 17.78 -5.07 -4.36
CA GLY A 377 18.84 -5.08 -5.37
C GLY A 377 20.10 -4.32 -4.92
N ALA A 378 19.92 -3.14 -4.32
CA ALA A 378 21.03 -2.37 -3.74
C ALA A 378 21.67 -3.09 -2.53
N MET A 379 20.89 -3.79 -1.72
CA MET A 379 21.41 -4.60 -0.61
C MET A 379 22.23 -5.79 -1.11
N ILE A 380 21.79 -6.46 -2.19
CA ILE A 380 22.53 -7.58 -2.82
C ILE A 380 23.83 -7.05 -3.43
N SER A 381 23.77 -5.99 -4.21
CA SER A 381 24.95 -5.37 -4.84
C SER A 381 25.97 -4.87 -3.81
N GLY A 382 25.49 -4.43 -2.65
CA GLY A 382 26.31 -4.03 -1.51
C GLY A 382 26.77 -5.18 -0.60
N GLY A 383 26.53 -6.45 -0.99
CA GLY A 383 26.93 -7.64 -0.23
C GLY A 383 26.23 -7.84 1.12
N ARG A 384 25.08 -7.22 1.33
CA ARG A 384 24.31 -7.29 2.59
C ARG A 384 23.24 -8.37 2.58
N LEU A 385 22.76 -8.72 1.41
CA LEU A 385 21.89 -9.87 1.16
C LEU A 385 22.57 -10.81 0.17
N PRO A 386 22.43 -12.12 0.36
CA PRO A 386 22.80 -13.08 -0.68
C PRO A 386 21.87 -12.90 -1.88
N ALA A 387 22.35 -13.16 -3.08
CA ALA A 387 21.47 -13.30 -4.23
C ALA A 387 20.48 -14.46 -3.97
N PRO A 388 19.19 -14.32 -4.35
CA PRO A 388 18.25 -15.43 -4.20
C PRO A 388 18.66 -16.63 -5.03
N GLY A 389 18.41 -17.85 -4.51
CA GLY A 389 18.81 -19.11 -5.16
C GLY A 389 18.09 -19.39 -6.49
N ILE A 390 16.96 -18.75 -6.74
CA ILE A 390 16.22 -18.85 -7.99
C ILE A 390 16.43 -17.51 -8.72
N ALA A 391 17.17 -17.54 -9.82
CA ALA A 391 17.30 -16.37 -10.67
C ALA A 391 15.91 -15.95 -11.16
N ARG A 392 15.56 -14.70 -10.88
CA ARG A 392 14.32 -14.11 -11.39
C ARG A 392 14.31 -14.19 -12.92
N ALA A 393 13.24 -14.72 -13.51
CA ALA A 393 13.09 -14.69 -14.95
C ALA A 393 13.25 -13.24 -15.45
N ARG A 394 14.14 -13.02 -16.44
CA ARG A 394 14.35 -11.70 -17.02
C ARG A 394 13.02 -11.16 -17.49
N GLN A 395 12.59 -10.05 -16.90
CA GLN A 395 11.34 -9.40 -17.32
C GLN A 395 11.48 -8.95 -18.77
N LEU A 396 10.63 -9.53 -19.62
CA LEU A 396 10.48 -8.99 -20.97
C LEU A 396 9.69 -7.67 -20.83
N PRO A 397 10.17 -6.57 -21.43
CA PRO A 397 9.42 -5.33 -21.43
C PRO A 397 8.08 -5.59 -22.13
N VAL A 398 7.00 -5.16 -21.48
CA VAL A 398 5.68 -5.13 -22.12
C VAL A 398 5.75 -4.22 -23.32
N ASN A 399 5.17 -4.61 -24.45
CA ASN A 399 5.05 -3.75 -25.62
C ASN A 399 4.38 -2.45 -25.20
N GLY A 400 5.00 -1.33 -25.46
CA GLY A 400 4.37 -0.02 -25.27
C GLY A 400 3.07 0.05 -26.08
N PHE A 401 1.99 0.47 -25.43
CA PHE A 401 0.71 0.66 -26.12
C PHE A 401 0.72 2.04 -26.78
N ASP A 402 0.93 2.05 -28.08
CA ASP A 402 1.03 3.26 -28.90
C ASP A 402 -0.17 3.40 -29.88
N ARG A 403 -0.10 4.42 -30.69
CA ARG A 403 -1.09 4.68 -31.74
C ARG A 403 -1.26 3.50 -32.70
N LEU A 404 -0.17 2.81 -33.05
CA LEU A 404 -0.20 1.72 -34.02
C LEU A 404 -0.98 0.52 -33.47
N ALA A 405 -0.92 0.29 -32.17
CA ALA A 405 -1.69 -0.76 -31.51
C ALA A 405 -3.19 -0.40 -31.37
N PHE A 406 -3.51 0.85 -30.97
CA PHE A 406 -4.88 1.24 -30.70
C PHE A 406 -5.72 1.55 -31.96
N GLU A 407 -5.13 2.13 -33.01
CA GLU A 407 -5.90 2.57 -34.18
C GLU A 407 -6.66 1.45 -34.91
N PRO A 408 -6.03 0.31 -35.25
CA PRO A 408 -6.73 -0.81 -35.88
C PRO A 408 -7.83 -1.38 -34.99
N LEU A 409 -7.52 -1.55 -33.70
CA LEU A 409 -8.45 -2.06 -32.71
C LEU A 409 -9.71 -1.19 -32.60
N LEU A 410 -9.54 0.13 -32.48
CA LEU A 410 -10.66 1.06 -32.34
C LEU A 410 -11.46 1.21 -33.63
N ARG A 411 -10.84 1.11 -34.80
CA ARG A 411 -11.54 1.07 -36.09
C ARG A 411 -12.50 -0.12 -36.14
N SER A 412 -12.01 -1.29 -35.80
CA SER A 412 -12.82 -2.53 -35.76
C SER A 412 -13.94 -2.41 -34.72
N ALA A 413 -13.60 -2.08 -33.48
CA ALA A 413 -14.55 -2.04 -32.36
C ALA A 413 -15.66 -0.98 -32.51
N LEU A 414 -15.40 0.10 -33.26
CA LEU A 414 -16.34 1.19 -33.48
C LEU A 414 -16.97 1.20 -34.87
N GLY A 415 -16.60 0.23 -35.73
CA GLY A 415 -17.11 0.09 -37.08
C GLY A 415 -16.81 1.32 -37.97
N ASP A 416 -15.66 1.98 -37.79
CA ASP A 416 -15.33 3.23 -38.47
C ASP A 416 -13.90 3.20 -39.02
N ALA A 417 -13.78 2.87 -40.32
CA ALA A 417 -12.49 2.82 -41.01
C ALA A 417 -11.80 4.19 -41.11
N SER A 418 -12.56 5.29 -41.02
CA SER A 418 -12.01 6.67 -41.08
C SER A 418 -11.35 7.13 -39.77
N LEU A 419 -11.50 6.36 -38.68
CA LEU A 419 -10.99 6.73 -37.39
C LEU A 419 -9.47 6.82 -37.39
N ARG A 420 -8.95 7.90 -36.81
CA ARG A 420 -7.52 8.13 -36.59
C ARG A 420 -7.25 8.35 -35.10
N VAL A 421 -6.24 7.68 -34.60
CA VAL A 421 -5.73 7.88 -33.23
C VAL A 421 -4.57 8.86 -33.28
N GLY A 422 -4.61 9.90 -32.47
CA GLY A 422 -3.52 10.87 -32.31
C GLY A 422 -2.55 10.47 -31.22
N ALA A 423 -2.11 11.45 -30.42
CA ALA A 423 -1.20 11.20 -29.30
C ALA A 423 -1.85 10.27 -28.28
N VAL A 424 -1.11 9.24 -27.87
CA VAL A 424 -1.44 8.31 -26.79
C VAL A 424 -0.54 8.60 -25.60
N ALA A 425 -1.13 8.81 -24.43
CA ALA A 425 -0.39 9.07 -23.21
C ALA A 425 -0.91 8.20 -22.06
N PRO A 426 -0.01 7.64 -21.25
CA PRO A 426 -0.41 6.97 -20.03
C PRO A 426 -1.03 7.98 -19.04
N VAL A 427 -2.04 7.54 -18.31
CA VAL A 427 -2.70 8.34 -17.26
C VAL A 427 -2.33 7.73 -15.92
N ALA A 428 -1.70 8.53 -15.05
CA ALA A 428 -1.42 8.11 -13.71
C ALA A 428 -2.75 7.80 -12.99
N HIS A 429 -2.83 6.65 -12.39
CA HIS A 429 -3.94 6.29 -11.52
C HIS A 429 -3.40 5.50 -10.32
N ALA A 430 -3.99 5.71 -9.16
CA ALA A 430 -3.76 4.86 -8.02
C ALA A 430 -4.44 3.52 -8.29
N SER A 431 -3.74 2.61 -8.96
CA SER A 431 -4.23 1.26 -9.15
C SER A 431 -4.30 0.57 -7.79
N ARG A 432 -5.51 0.22 -7.38
CA ARG A 432 -5.72 -0.82 -6.37
C ARG A 432 -6.00 -2.12 -7.12
N ASP A 433 -5.00 -2.58 -7.88
CA ASP A 433 -5.07 -3.87 -8.53
C ASP A 433 -5.42 -4.93 -7.49
N GLY A 434 -6.22 -5.91 -7.89
CA GLY A 434 -6.46 -7.08 -7.06
C GLY A 434 -5.12 -7.67 -6.62
N LEU A 435 -5.02 -8.18 -5.39
CA LEU A 435 -3.73 -8.65 -4.85
C LEU A 435 -3.11 -9.70 -5.77
N THR A 436 -3.89 -10.58 -6.38
CA THR A 436 -3.42 -11.62 -7.31
C THR A 436 -2.71 -11.04 -8.54
N SER A 437 -3.26 -10.01 -9.16
CA SER A 437 -2.63 -9.31 -10.28
C SER A 437 -1.35 -8.58 -9.84
N SER A 438 -1.38 -7.94 -8.67
CA SER A 438 -0.21 -7.30 -8.08
C SER A 438 0.91 -8.31 -7.79
N LEU A 439 0.61 -9.48 -7.24
CA LEU A 439 1.58 -10.55 -6.94
C LEU A 439 2.21 -11.10 -8.21
N ALA A 440 1.41 -11.31 -9.25
CA ALA A 440 1.91 -11.79 -10.54
C ALA A 440 2.78 -10.74 -11.24
N ALA A 441 2.34 -9.47 -11.23
CA ALA A 441 3.11 -8.34 -11.76
C ALA A 441 4.50 -8.25 -11.11
N TRP A 442 4.58 -8.52 -9.84
CA TRP A 442 5.78 -8.51 -9.04
C TRP A 442 6.79 -9.58 -9.37
N LYS A 443 6.28 -10.79 -9.43
CA LYS A 443 7.13 -11.95 -9.69
C LYS A 443 7.58 -12.01 -11.14
N TYR A 444 6.74 -11.57 -12.10
CA TYR A 444 6.93 -11.85 -13.51
C TYR A 444 7.06 -10.62 -14.41
N GLY A 445 6.70 -9.43 -13.95
CA GLY A 445 6.98 -8.20 -14.68
C GLY A 445 5.98 -7.07 -14.53
N ALA A 446 6.47 -5.85 -14.68
CA ALA A 446 5.71 -4.60 -14.48
C ALA A 446 4.60 -4.35 -15.49
N GLY A 447 4.48 -5.18 -16.54
CA GLY A 447 3.45 -5.03 -17.54
C GLY A 447 2.14 -5.71 -17.24
N ILE A 448 2.12 -6.63 -16.28
CA ILE A 448 0.89 -7.26 -15.80
C ILE A 448 0.13 -6.26 -14.94
N GLY A 449 -1.20 -6.21 -15.09
CA GLY A 449 -2.05 -5.34 -14.29
C GLY A 449 -2.93 -4.42 -15.13
N VAL A 450 -3.42 -3.35 -14.50
CA VAL A 450 -4.35 -2.38 -15.10
C VAL A 450 -3.61 -1.10 -15.44
N HIS A 451 -3.70 -0.69 -16.69
CA HIS A 451 -3.07 0.53 -17.22
C HIS A 451 -4.13 1.44 -17.82
N LYS A 452 -4.05 2.75 -17.55
CA LYS A 452 -4.95 3.74 -18.15
C LYS A 452 -4.22 4.53 -19.23
N TYR A 453 -4.91 4.73 -20.35
CA TYR A 453 -4.43 5.54 -21.45
C TYR A 453 -5.46 6.58 -21.85
N ALA A 454 -4.97 7.76 -22.21
CA ALA A 454 -5.76 8.81 -22.84
C ALA A 454 -5.23 9.06 -24.26
N MET A 455 -6.14 9.21 -25.22
CA MET A 455 -5.79 9.47 -26.60
C MET A 455 -6.78 10.41 -27.26
N SER A 456 -6.33 11.15 -28.27
CA SER A 456 -7.22 11.90 -29.16
C SER A 456 -7.70 11.00 -30.30
N VAL A 457 -9.00 11.04 -30.58
CA VAL A 457 -9.62 10.25 -31.65
C VAL A 457 -10.35 11.18 -32.60
N ALA A 458 -9.92 11.19 -33.86
CA ALA A 458 -10.53 11.95 -34.95
C ALA A 458 -11.35 11.01 -35.86
N ARG A 459 -12.48 11.48 -36.37
CA ARG A 459 -13.34 10.80 -37.35
C ARG A 459 -13.72 11.76 -38.45
N ARG A 460 -13.87 11.28 -39.67
CA ARG A 460 -14.25 12.11 -40.81
C ARG A 460 -15.57 12.83 -40.51
N GLY A 461 -15.56 14.16 -40.70
CA GLY A 461 -16.76 15.00 -40.46
C GLY A 461 -17.16 15.20 -39.01
N ARG A 462 -16.35 14.77 -38.01
CA ARG A 462 -16.65 14.97 -36.59
C ARG A 462 -15.49 15.66 -35.86
N ARG A 463 -15.81 16.38 -34.79
CA ARG A 463 -14.78 16.99 -33.92
C ARG A 463 -13.92 15.90 -33.26
N THR A 464 -12.62 16.15 -33.14
CA THR A 464 -11.70 15.32 -32.38
C THR A 464 -12.18 15.21 -30.92
N ARG A 465 -12.23 13.99 -30.43
CA ARG A 465 -12.64 13.70 -29.04
C ARG A 465 -11.48 13.08 -28.28
N ARG A 466 -11.44 13.30 -26.96
CA ARG A 466 -10.56 12.57 -26.05
C ARG A 466 -11.23 11.26 -25.66
N LEU A 467 -10.54 10.16 -25.88
CA LEU A 467 -10.95 8.83 -25.44
C LEU A 467 -10.02 8.39 -24.31
N ARG A 468 -10.57 7.80 -23.27
CA ARG A 468 -9.83 7.10 -22.23
C ARG A 468 -10.17 5.63 -22.28
N VAL A 469 -9.15 4.79 -22.11
CA VAL A 469 -9.30 3.34 -22.08
C VAL A 469 -8.50 2.75 -20.94
N ILE A 470 -8.97 1.59 -20.46
CA ILE A 470 -8.26 0.71 -19.55
C ILE A 470 -7.69 -0.42 -20.37
N VAL A 471 -6.40 -0.71 -20.20
CA VAL A 471 -5.75 -1.91 -20.71
C VAL A 471 -5.43 -2.83 -19.55
N LYS A 472 -6.07 -4.00 -19.50
CA LYS A 472 -5.85 -5.01 -18.47
C LYS A 472 -4.98 -6.12 -19.04
N VAL A 473 -3.72 -6.16 -18.64
CA VAL A 473 -2.75 -7.20 -19.04
C VAL A 473 -2.80 -8.32 -18.03
N LYS A 474 -3.22 -9.51 -18.47
CA LYS A 474 -3.43 -10.66 -17.58
C LYS A 474 -2.15 -11.46 -17.39
N PRO A 475 -1.90 -12.00 -16.17
CA PRO A 475 -0.87 -13.01 -15.98
C PRO A 475 -1.22 -14.30 -16.74
N LEU A 476 -0.21 -15.08 -17.08
CA LEU A 476 -0.39 -16.45 -17.52
C LEU A 476 -0.81 -17.33 -16.32
N GLU A 477 -1.49 -18.45 -16.60
CA GLU A 477 -2.05 -19.27 -15.52
C GLU A 477 -0.99 -19.81 -14.54
N HIS A 478 0.13 -20.29 -15.05
CA HIS A 478 1.23 -20.77 -14.23
C HIS A 478 1.87 -19.64 -13.39
N GLU A 479 1.86 -18.40 -13.88
CA GLU A 479 2.35 -17.22 -13.14
C GLU A 479 1.41 -16.89 -11.97
N LEU A 480 0.12 -16.86 -12.23
CA LEU A 480 -0.88 -16.62 -11.19
C LEU A 480 -0.82 -17.70 -10.11
N ARG A 481 -0.78 -18.97 -10.52
CA ARG A 481 -0.63 -20.12 -9.61
C ARG A 481 0.65 -20.04 -8.79
N GLY A 482 1.79 -19.77 -9.43
CA GLY A 482 3.07 -19.62 -8.75
C GLY A 482 3.10 -18.48 -7.74
N ALA A 483 2.38 -17.39 -8.01
CA ALA A 483 2.23 -16.25 -7.08
C ALA A 483 1.36 -16.64 -5.87
N ILE A 484 0.24 -17.34 -6.09
CA ILE A 484 -0.67 -17.80 -5.00
C ILE A 484 0.04 -18.84 -4.12
N VAL A 485 0.73 -19.82 -4.71
CA VAL A 485 1.51 -20.83 -3.95
C VAL A 485 2.59 -20.16 -3.12
N THR A 486 3.26 -19.12 -3.66
CA THR A 486 4.26 -18.36 -2.89
C THR A 486 3.61 -17.65 -1.72
N ALA A 487 2.46 -16.98 -1.91
CA ALA A 487 1.75 -16.31 -0.83
C ALA A 487 1.28 -17.31 0.26
N ALA A 488 0.73 -18.44 -0.14
CA ALA A 488 0.34 -19.50 0.79
C ALA A 488 1.53 -20.03 1.61
N ARG A 489 2.69 -20.24 0.96
CA ARG A 489 3.90 -20.77 1.62
C ARG A 489 4.44 -19.85 2.72
N VAL A 490 4.33 -18.54 2.54
CA VAL A 490 4.71 -17.57 3.57
C VAL A 490 3.95 -17.82 4.87
N CYS A 491 2.68 -18.26 4.78
CA CYS A 491 1.80 -18.47 5.92
C CYS A 491 1.76 -19.92 6.39
N SER A 492 1.68 -20.88 5.47
CA SER A 492 1.49 -22.30 5.75
C SER A 492 2.04 -23.15 4.61
N GLU A 493 2.95 -24.09 4.93
CA GLU A 493 3.44 -25.06 3.95
C GLU A 493 2.36 -26.03 3.49
N ARG A 494 1.46 -26.44 4.38
CA ARG A 494 0.34 -27.33 4.06
C ARG A 494 -0.60 -26.68 3.05
N LEU A 495 -0.96 -25.42 3.28
CA LEU A 495 -1.78 -24.65 2.35
C LEU A 495 -1.08 -24.47 0.99
N ALA A 496 0.22 -24.18 1.00
CA ALA A 496 0.99 -24.06 -0.25
C ALA A 496 1.05 -25.37 -1.02
N LEU A 497 1.23 -26.49 -0.32
CA LEU A 497 1.21 -27.82 -0.91
C LEU A 497 -0.18 -28.13 -1.52
N ALA A 498 -1.24 -27.83 -0.78
CA ALA A 498 -2.62 -28.04 -1.27
C ALA A 498 -2.88 -27.22 -2.55
N PHE A 499 -2.45 -25.94 -2.64
CA PHE A 499 -2.52 -25.17 -3.89
C PHE A 499 -1.63 -25.77 -5.00
N ALA A 500 -0.43 -26.25 -4.66
CA ALA A 500 0.50 -26.81 -5.63
C ALA A 500 0.03 -28.16 -6.21
N THR A 501 -0.65 -28.99 -5.41
CA THR A 501 -1.11 -30.32 -5.78
C THR A 501 -2.53 -30.34 -6.37
N THR A 502 -3.32 -29.27 -6.20
CA THR A 502 -4.63 -29.12 -6.87
C THR A 502 -4.40 -28.64 -8.30
N PRO A 503 -4.54 -29.48 -9.32
CA PRO A 503 -4.16 -29.13 -10.70
C PRO A 503 -5.03 -28.00 -11.25
N GLU A 504 -6.31 -28.05 -10.97
CA GLU A 504 -7.30 -27.07 -11.40
C GLU A 504 -8.13 -26.64 -10.19
N VAL A 505 -8.03 -25.36 -9.85
CA VAL A 505 -8.82 -24.77 -8.76
C VAL A 505 -10.13 -24.26 -9.34
N PRO A 506 -11.29 -24.83 -8.95
CA PRO A 506 -12.59 -24.38 -9.46
C PRO A 506 -12.77 -22.87 -9.32
N GLY A 507 -13.19 -22.20 -10.40
CA GLY A 507 -13.38 -20.76 -10.47
C GLY A 507 -12.11 -19.92 -10.65
N PHE A 508 -10.88 -20.47 -10.53
CA PHE A 508 -9.63 -19.74 -10.73
C PHE A 508 -8.92 -20.13 -12.03
N SER A 509 -8.83 -21.42 -12.33
CA SER A 509 -8.17 -21.88 -13.54
C SER A 509 -8.89 -21.38 -14.80
N GLY A 510 -8.14 -20.94 -15.82
CA GLY A 510 -8.68 -20.38 -17.06
C GLY A 510 -9.20 -18.95 -16.96
N SER A 511 -8.89 -18.20 -15.90
CA SER A 511 -9.46 -16.88 -15.60
C SER A 511 -9.28 -15.84 -16.72
N ALA A 512 -8.14 -15.88 -17.44
CA ALA A 512 -7.84 -14.93 -18.50
C ALA A 512 -8.69 -15.13 -19.75
N GLN A 513 -8.83 -16.39 -20.21
CA GLN A 513 -9.67 -16.76 -21.35
C GLN A 513 -11.15 -16.52 -21.04
N ARG A 514 -11.57 -16.84 -19.82
CA ARG A 514 -12.93 -16.63 -19.34
C ARG A 514 -13.32 -15.16 -19.37
N GLU A 515 -12.50 -14.29 -18.79
CA GLU A 515 -12.78 -12.84 -18.78
C GLU A 515 -12.92 -12.29 -20.20
N LEU A 516 -12.04 -12.71 -21.10
CA LEU A 516 -12.10 -12.33 -22.52
C LEU A 516 -13.42 -12.76 -23.18
N ALA A 517 -13.79 -14.02 -23.00
CA ALA A 517 -15.01 -14.58 -23.59
C ALA A 517 -16.29 -13.93 -23.05
N VAL A 518 -16.32 -13.66 -21.75
CA VAL A 518 -17.46 -12.97 -21.13
C VAL A 518 -17.64 -11.57 -21.70
N TYR A 519 -16.57 -10.79 -21.87
CA TYR A 519 -16.68 -9.47 -22.49
C TYR A 519 -17.06 -9.53 -24.00
N ALA A 520 -16.76 -10.63 -24.65
CA ALA A 520 -17.14 -10.85 -26.06
C ALA A 520 -18.58 -11.31 -26.25
N LEU A 521 -19.35 -11.53 -25.18
CA LEU A 521 -20.76 -11.94 -25.28
C LEU A 521 -21.60 -10.91 -26.03
N ALA A 522 -22.25 -11.33 -27.10
CA ALA A 522 -23.07 -10.50 -27.99
C ALA A 522 -24.52 -10.34 -27.49
N ASP A 523 -24.79 -10.40 -26.18
CA ASP A 523 -26.11 -10.24 -25.60
C ASP A 523 -26.35 -8.83 -25.10
N ALA A 524 -27.45 -8.19 -25.53
CA ALA A 524 -27.76 -6.81 -25.17
C ALA A 524 -28.01 -6.62 -23.66
N ARG A 525 -28.46 -7.65 -22.94
CA ARG A 525 -28.65 -7.63 -21.48
C ARG A 525 -27.29 -7.54 -20.78
N PHE A 526 -26.31 -8.30 -21.24
CA PHE A 526 -24.94 -8.23 -20.74
C PHE A 526 -24.30 -6.89 -21.10
N ALA A 527 -24.29 -6.50 -22.37
CA ALA A 527 -23.63 -5.29 -22.86
C ALA A 527 -24.12 -4.01 -22.18
N ARG A 528 -25.39 -3.99 -21.73
CA ARG A 528 -25.98 -2.86 -20.99
C ARG A 528 -25.37 -2.68 -19.60
N HIS A 529 -24.86 -3.76 -19.00
CA HIS A 529 -24.38 -3.82 -17.62
C HIS A 529 -22.88 -4.09 -17.50
N ALA A 530 -22.13 -4.00 -18.59
CA ALA A 530 -20.67 -4.12 -18.63
C ALA A 530 -20.01 -2.88 -19.24
N PRO A 531 -18.74 -2.60 -18.98
CA PRO A 531 -17.96 -1.62 -19.72
C PRO A 531 -17.85 -2.05 -21.18
N ARG A 532 -17.76 -1.07 -22.10
CA ARG A 532 -17.55 -1.39 -23.50
C ARG A 532 -16.21 -2.10 -23.68
N PHE A 533 -16.25 -3.25 -24.32
CA PHE A 533 -15.07 -3.99 -24.73
C PHE A 533 -14.67 -3.57 -26.13
N TYR A 534 -13.41 -3.14 -26.30
CA TYR A 534 -12.86 -2.73 -27.60
C TYR A 534 -12.09 -3.85 -28.31
N GLY A 535 -11.74 -4.93 -27.58
CA GLY A 535 -10.98 -6.05 -28.10
C GLY A 535 -9.68 -6.26 -27.32
N THR A 536 -8.74 -6.97 -27.91
CA THR A 536 -7.45 -7.32 -27.31
C THR A 536 -6.29 -6.74 -28.09
N LEU A 537 -5.22 -6.38 -27.38
CA LEU A 537 -3.94 -5.99 -27.98
C LEU A 537 -2.98 -7.19 -27.95
N PRO A 538 -2.25 -7.45 -29.05
CA PRO A 538 -1.27 -8.53 -29.10
C PRO A 538 -0.09 -8.25 -28.19
N GLN A 539 0.36 -9.27 -27.47
CA GLN A 539 1.57 -9.25 -26.64
C GLN A 539 2.56 -10.31 -27.15
N ARG A 540 3.87 -10.04 -26.95
CA ARG A 540 4.94 -10.92 -27.45
C ARG A 540 4.90 -12.35 -26.86
N ASP A 541 4.41 -12.49 -25.64
CA ASP A 541 4.33 -13.75 -24.90
C ASP A 541 2.92 -14.37 -24.90
N SER A 542 2.07 -13.94 -25.81
CA SER A 542 0.69 -14.45 -25.99
C SER A 542 -0.23 -14.20 -24.78
N ARG A 543 0.17 -13.38 -23.81
CA ARG A 543 -0.71 -13.04 -22.69
C ARG A 543 -1.86 -12.13 -23.13
N PRO A 544 -3.07 -12.30 -22.61
CA PRO A 544 -4.19 -11.45 -22.98
C PRO A 544 -4.04 -10.04 -22.44
N ALA A 545 -4.25 -9.04 -23.31
CA ALA A 545 -4.33 -7.63 -22.95
C ALA A 545 -5.68 -7.08 -23.42
N LEU A 546 -6.64 -7.00 -22.50
CA LEU A 546 -8.00 -6.56 -22.79
C LEU A 546 -8.07 -5.03 -22.79
N VAL A 547 -8.79 -4.46 -23.76
CA VAL A 547 -9.02 -3.01 -23.84
C VAL A 547 -10.48 -2.71 -23.55
N LEU A 548 -10.71 -2.01 -22.45
CA LEU A 548 -12.03 -1.67 -21.92
C LEU A 548 -12.23 -0.16 -21.85
N GLU A 549 -13.48 0.25 -21.80
CA GLU A 549 -13.86 1.64 -21.51
C GLU A 549 -13.38 2.05 -20.12
N ASP A 550 -12.80 3.26 -20.00
CA ASP A 550 -12.56 3.89 -18.70
C ASP A 550 -13.86 4.53 -18.20
N LEU A 551 -14.43 3.97 -17.15
CA LEU A 551 -15.68 4.42 -16.54
C LEU A 551 -15.53 5.75 -15.78
N GLY A 552 -14.30 6.21 -15.58
CA GLY A 552 -14.00 7.41 -14.80
C GLY A 552 -14.16 7.21 -13.28
N ASP A 553 -13.55 8.12 -12.52
CA ASP A 553 -13.54 8.01 -11.05
C ASP A 553 -14.89 8.33 -10.39
N ALA A 554 -15.78 9.05 -11.08
CA ALA A 554 -17.09 9.44 -10.57
C ALA A 554 -18.09 8.29 -10.49
N ALA A 555 -17.92 7.25 -11.29
CA ALA A 555 -18.81 6.10 -11.36
C ALA A 555 -18.53 5.04 -10.27
N LEU A 556 -17.41 5.15 -9.55
CA LEU A 556 -16.95 4.19 -8.53
C LEU A 556 -17.35 4.67 -7.12
N LEU A 557 -18.39 4.11 -6.53
CA LEU A 557 -18.83 4.45 -5.16
C LEU A 557 -17.87 3.94 -4.08
N GLY A 558 -17.21 2.80 -4.29
CA GLY A 558 -16.31 2.17 -3.33
C GLY A 558 -15.02 2.95 -3.05
N GLY A 559 -14.63 3.93 -3.91
CA GLY A 559 -13.38 4.67 -3.77
C GLY A 559 -13.41 5.88 -2.84
N ARG A 560 -14.59 6.46 -2.58
CA ARG A 560 -14.73 7.75 -1.88
C ARG A 560 -15.40 7.71 -0.50
N ARG A 561 -16.20 6.68 -0.19
CA ARG A 561 -17.03 6.66 1.02
C ARG A 561 -16.86 5.40 1.89
N GLY A 562 -15.91 4.54 1.59
CA GLY A 562 -15.86 3.21 2.21
C GLY A 562 -17.05 2.34 1.76
N ILE A 563 -16.98 1.06 2.06
CA ILE A 563 -17.98 0.06 1.64
C ILE A 563 -19.27 0.18 2.48
N ASP A 564 -19.27 1.02 3.51
CA ASP A 564 -20.22 0.96 4.62
C ASP A 564 -21.50 1.79 4.42
N VAL A 565 -21.59 2.64 3.39
CA VAL A 565 -22.76 3.53 3.22
C VAL A 565 -23.20 3.55 1.76
N TRP A 566 -23.89 2.50 1.36
CA TRP A 566 -24.49 2.44 0.03
C TRP A 566 -25.96 2.90 0.06
N PRO A 567 -26.34 3.88 -0.79
CA PRO A 567 -27.74 4.27 -0.92
C PRO A 567 -28.59 3.09 -1.39
N SER A 568 -29.75 2.90 -0.79
CA SER A 568 -30.65 1.79 -1.12
C SER A 568 -31.05 1.72 -2.61
N GLY A 569 -31.12 2.87 -3.28
CA GLY A 569 -31.35 2.95 -4.73
C GLY A 569 -30.24 2.34 -5.56
N HIS A 570 -28.97 2.49 -5.14
CA HIS A 570 -27.81 1.87 -5.82
C HIS A 570 -27.77 0.36 -5.58
N VAL A 571 -28.07 -0.11 -4.36
CA VAL A 571 -28.19 -1.54 -4.08
C VAL A 571 -29.29 -2.16 -4.94
N ALA A 572 -30.45 -1.51 -5.01
CA ALA A 572 -31.57 -1.97 -5.85
C ALA A 572 -31.20 -1.98 -7.35
N ALA A 573 -30.42 -1.02 -7.83
CA ALA A 573 -29.92 -0.98 -9.20
C ALA A 573 -28.94 -2.11 -9.47
N ALA A 574 -28.02 -2.42 -8.54
CA ALA A 574 -27.11 -3.56 -8.64
C ALA A 574 -27.87 -4.89 -8.70
N VAL A 575 -28.84 -5.09 -7.79
CA VAL A 575 -29.67 -6.30 -7.72
C VAL A 575 -30.46 -6.52 -9.01
N ARG A 576 -31.10 -5.46 -9.54
CA ARG A 576 -31.85 -5.58 -10.81
C ARG A 576 -30.95 -5.73 -12.03
N GLY A 577 -29.79 -5.08 -12.01
CA GLY A 577 -28.83 -5.16 -13.12
C GLY A 577 -28.20 -6.54 -13.25
N ILE A 578 -27.72 -7.12 -12.13
CA ILE A 578 -27.13 -8.47 -12.18
C ILE A 578 -28.17 -9.54 -12.54
N ALA A 579 -29.44 -9.35 -12.13
CA ALA A 579 -30.52 -10.25 -12.55
C ALA A 579 -30.73 -10.27 -14.08
N GLN A 580 -30.52 -9.14 -14.77
CA GLN A 580 -30.57 -9.11 -16.25
C GLN A 580 -29.41 -9.85 -16.88
N VAL A 581 -28.23 -9.75 -16.29
CA VAL A 581 -27.05 -10.53 -16.73
C VAL A 581 -27.27 -12.01 -16.51
N HIS A 582 -27.74 -12.40 -15.33
CA HIS A 582 -28.06 -13.81 -15.04
C HIS A 582 -29.09 -14.37 -16.01
N ALA A 583 -30.06 -13.59 -16.48
CA ALA A 583 -31.07 -14.02 -17.42
C ALA A 583 -30.52 -14.45 -18.81
N VAL A 584 -29.28 -14.12 -19.12
CA VAL A 584 -28.64 -14.51 -20.41
C VAL A 584 -28.54 -16.01 -20.53
N TRP A 585 -28.14 -16.68 -19.45
CA TRP A 585 -27.91 -18.12 -19.43
C TRP A 585 -28.85 -18.92 -18.51
N TYR A 586 -29.70 -18.25 -17.74
CA TYR A 586 -30.64 -18.92 -16.82
C TYR A 586 -31.58 -19.86 -17.54
N GLY A 587 -31.50 -21.16 -17.20
CA GLY A 587 -32.22 -22.23 -17.85
C GLY A 587 -31.63 -22.67 -19.19
N ARG A 588 -30.35 -22.32 -19.43
CA ARG A 588 -29.55 -22.75 -20.57
C ARG A 588 -28.21 -23.32 -20.09
N GLU A 589 -28.24 -23.98 -18.95
CA GLU A 589 -27.05 -24.48 -18.24
C GLU A 589 -26.24 -25.44 -19.15
N ALA A 590 -26.90 -26.35 -19.82
CA ALA A 590 -26.25 -27.32 -20.71
C ALA A 590 -25.57 -26.68 -21.93
N GLU A 591 -26.02 -25.50 -22.37
CA GLU A 591 -25.36 -24.75 -23.42
C GLU A 591 -24.10 -24.07 -22.86
N LEU A 592 -24.20 -23.42 -21.67
CA LEU A 592 -23.09 -22.80 -21.02
C LEU A 592 -21.98 -23.79 -20.64
N GLU A 593 -22.34 -24.98 -20.17
CA GLU A 593 -21.39 -26.06 -19.83
C GLU A 593 -20.56 -26.53 -21.03
N ARG A 594 -21.08 -26.40 -22.26
CA ARG A 594 -20.33 -26.74 -23.48
C ARG A 594 -19.38 -25.68 -23.96
N GLU A 595 -19.43 -24.48 -23.35
CA GLU A 595 -18.54 -23.38 -23.71
C GLU A 595 -17.11 -23.65 -23.22
N PRO A 596 -16.13 -23.79 -24.15
CA PRO A 596 -14.76 -24.18 -23.76
C PRO A 596 -14.07 -23.17 -22.83
N TRP A 597 -14.49 -21.91 -22.90
CA TRP A 597 -13.90 -20.82 -22.08
C TRP A 597 -14.36 -20.84 -20.63
N LEU A 598 -15.44 -21.59 -20.31
CA LEU A 598 -15.95 -21.65 -18.92
C LEU A 598 -14.91 -22.29 -17.99
N GLY A 599 -14.10 -23.21 -18.51
CA GLY A 599 -13.06 -23.90 -17.74
C GLY A 599 -13.68 -24.82 -16.69
N VAL A 600 -12.95 -25.01 -15.58
CA VAL A 600 -13.43 -25.87 -14.48
C VAL A 600 -14.46 -25.11 -13.65
N SER A 601 -15.72 -25.55 -13.80
CA SER A 601 -16.82 -25.03 -12.99
C SER A 601 -16.88 -25.71 -11.62
N HIS A 602 -17.62 -25.10 -10.70
CA HIS A 602 -17.85 -25.65 -9.36
C HIS A 602 -18.85 -26.83 -9.42
N THR A 603 -18.39 -27.97 -9.91
CA THR A 603 -19.13 -29.24 -9.85
C THR A 603 -18.75 -30.03 -8.59
N LEU A 604 -19.59 -30.94 -8.13
CA LEU A 604 -19.29 -31.86 -7.03
C LEU A 604 -17.92 -32.53 -7.24
N ARG A 605 -17.71 -33.06 -8.44
CA ARG A 605 -16.45 -33.71 -8.81
C ARG A 605 -15.25 -32.76 -8.68
N GLY A 606 -15.39 -31.54 -9.17
CA GLY A 606 -14.34 -30.51 -9.05
C GLY A 606 -14.08 -30.09 -7.58
N MET A 607 -15.15 -29.93 -6.81
CA MET A 607 -15.05 -29.58 -5.38
C MET A 607 -14.40 -30.70 -4.57
N LEU A 608 -14.72 -31.95 -4.86
CA LEU A 608 -14.08 -33.13 -4.23
C LEU A 608 -12.61 -33.26 -4.63
N GLY A 609 -12.28 -32.97 -5.89
CA GLY A 609 -10.89 -32.94 -6.38
C GLY A 609 -10.03 -31.88 -5.68
N ALA A 610 -10.66 -30.81 -5.20
CA ALA A 610 -10.01 -29.74 -4.46
C ALA A 610 -10.28 -29.79 -2.93
N ARG A 611 -10.84 -30.92 -2.40
CA ARG A 611 -11.25 -31.06 -0.99
C ARG A 611 -10.14 -30.70 -0.01
N GLU A 612 -8.91 -31.12 -0.27
CA GLU A 612 -7.78 -30.84 0.59
C GLU A 612 -7.46 -29.32 0.61
N LEU A 613 -7.53 -28.66 -0.52
CA LEU A 613 -7.35 -27.21 -0.60
C LEU A 613 -8.43 -26.48 0.21
N TRP A 614 -9.69 -26.87 0.10
CA TRP A 614 -10.77 -26.25 0.87
C TRP A 614 -10.60 -26.49 2.37
N ARG A 615 -10.11 -27.65 2.78
CA ARG A 615 -9.82 -27.97 4.20
C ARG A 615 -8.72 -27.08 4.72
N GLU A 616 -7.58 -26.99 4.03
CA GLU A 616 -6.45 -26.18 4.45
C GLU A 616 -6.78 -24.67 4.47
N LEU A 617 -7.62 -24.20 3.54
CA LEU A 617 -8.13 -22.84 3.55
C LEU A 617 -9.06 -22.58 4.75
N ALA A 618 -9.95 -23.49 5.07
CA ALA A 618 -10.85 -23.37 6.22
C ALA A 618 -10.06 -23.38 7.55
N GLU A 619 -9.10 -24.29 7.70
CA GLU A 619 -8.19 -24.35 8.87
C GLU A 619 -7.38 -23.06 8.98
N PHE A 620 -6.82 -22.55 7.89
CA PHE A 620 -6.08 -21.30 7.87
C PHE A 620 -6.94 -20.10 8.31
N ALA A 621 -8.18 -20.02 7.84
CA ALA A 621 -9.09 -18.91 8.13
C ALA A 621 -9.69 -18.97 9.54
N ARG A 622 -9.71 -20.14 10.17
CA ARG A 622 -10.37 -20.42 11.46
C ARG A 622 -10.05 -19.41 12.56
N PRO A 623 -8.77 -19.06 12.86
CA PRO A 623 -8.46 -18.10 13.92
C PRO A 623 -9.05 -16.71 13.65
N ALA A 624 -8.96 -16.25 12.41
CA ALA A 624 -9.49 -14.95 12.00
C ALA A 624 -11.03 -14.92 12.07
N PHE A 625 -11.68 -15.98 11.63
CA PHE A 625 -13.14 -16.10 11.67
C PHE A 625 -13.65 -16.15 13.13
N GLY A 626 -12.97 -16.87 14.01
CA GLY A 626 -13.27 -16.88 15.44
C GLY A 626 -13.15 -15.50 16.08
N ALA A 627 -12.11 -14.75 15.73
CA ALA A 627 -11.88 -13.39 16.24
C ALA A 627 -12.91 -12.37 15.71
N TRP A 628 -13.41 -12.52 14.47
CA TRP A 628 -14.28 -11.52 13.82
C TRP A 628 -15.77 -11.79 13.97
N ALA A 629 -16.17 -13.05 14.10
CA ALA A 629 -17.59 -13.42 14.11
C ALA A 629 -17.95 -14.42 15.22
N GLY A 630 -17.01 -14.72 16.12
CA GLY A 630 -17.23 -15.61 17.26
C GLY A 630 -16.76 -17.04 17.02
N VAL A 631 -16.42 -17.72 18.11
CA VAL A 631 -15.82 -19.07 18.11
C VAL A 631 -16.70 -20.15 17.45
N GLU A 632 -18.02 -19.94 17.40
CA GLU A 632 -18.96 -20.89 16.79
C GLU A 632 -18.80 -20.99 15.27
N LEU A 633 -18.31 -19.95 14.61
CA LEU A 633 -18.09 -19.96 13.16
C LEU A 633 -16.80 -20.70 12.76
N ALA A 634 -15.86 -20.80 13.68
CA ALA A 634 -14.56 -21.38 13.42
C ALA A 634 -14.61 -22.82 12.88
N PRO A 635 -15.43 -23.77 13.40
CA PRO A 635 -15.51 -25.15 12.89
C PRO A 635 -16.41 -25.31 11.68
N LEU A 636 -17.25 -24.31 11.34
CA LEU A 636 -18.26 -24.46 10.29
C LEU A 636 -17.64 -24.70 8.91
N GLY A 637 -16.54 -24.04 8.59
CA GLY A 637 -15.85 -24.24 7.31
C GLY A 637 -15.38 -25.68 7.12
N GLU A 638 -14.75 -26.26 8.13
CA GLU A 638 -14.30 -27.66 8.11
C GLU A 638 -15.49 -28.64 8.03
N SER A 639 -16.57 -28.36 8.76
CA SER A 639 -17.81 -29.14 8.71
C SER A 639 -18.42 -29.14 7.30
N LEU A 640 -18.47 -27.99 6.63
CA LEU A 640 -18.96 -27.87 5.24
C LEU A 640 -18.10 -28.66 4.25
N VAL A 641 -16.76 -28.64 4.43
CA VAL A 641 -15.84 -29.47 3.61
C VAL A 641 -16.11 -30.96 3.84
N GLY A 642 -16.29 -31.36 5.09
CA GLY A 642 -16.60 -32.76 5.47
C GLY A 642 -17.92 -33.27 4.85
N ALA A 643 -18.91 -32.38 4.72
CA ALA A 643 -20.25 -32.71 4.25
C ALA A 643 -20.49 -32.38 2.76
N LEU A 644 -19.46 -32.12 1.95
CA LEU A 644 -19.58 -31.71 0.54
C LEU A 644 -20.51 -32.65 -0.29
N GLU A 645 -20.37 -33.95 -0.11
CA GLU A 645 -21.18 -34.96 -0.82
C GLU A 645 -22.66 -34.88 -0.45
N ALA A 646 -22.98 -34.37 0.73
CA ALA A 646 -24.38 -34.29 1.17
C ALA A 646 -25.09 -33.01 0.65
N TRP A 647 -24.40 -31.87 0.57
CA TRP A 647 -25.08 -30.60 0.26
C TRP A 647 -24.75 -30.01 -1.10
N TRP A 648 -23.60 -30.35 -1.74
CA TRP A 648 -23.25 -29.81 -3.06
C TRP A 648 -24.18 -30.26 -4.18
N PRO A 649 -24.68 -31.53 -4.20
CA PRO A 649 -25.67 -31.96 -5.17
C PRO A 649 -26.96 -31.13 -5.19
N GLU A 650 -27.33 -30.51 -4.05
CA GLU A 650 -28.46 -29.60 -3.98
C GLU A 650 -28.23 -28.34 -4.83
N ILE A 651 -26.98 -27.82 -4.91
CA ILE A 651 -26.60 -26.71 -5.78
C ILE A 651 -26.76 -27.13 -7.26
N GLU A 652 -26.29 -28.33 -7.61
CA GLU A 652 -26.35 -28.83 -9.01
C GLU A 652 -27.77 -29.14 -9.47
N SER A 653 -28.66 -29.48 -8.54
CA SER A 653 -30.07 -29.73 -8.84
C SER A 653 -30.90 -28.47 -9.10
N GLN A 654 -30.40 -27.30 -8.72
CA GLN A 654 -31.11 -26.03 -8.94
C GLN A 654 -30.73 -25.36 -10.26
N PRO A 655 -31.61 -24.53 -10.83
CA PRO A 655 -31.27 -23.75 -12.02
C PRO A 655 -30.08 -22.82 -11.77
N ARG A 656 -29.04 -22.97 -12.58
CA ARG A 656 -27.78 -22.23 -12.52
C ARG A 656 -27.67 -21.28 -13.71
N THR A 657 -26.73 -20.38 -13.67
CA THR A 657 -26.41 -19.43 -14.74
C THR A 657 -24.96 -19.02 -14.70
N LEU A 658 -24.53 -18.20 -15.66
CA LEU A 658 -23.26 -17.47 -15.55
C LEU A 658 -23.37 -16.46 -14.43
N ILE A 659 -22.58 -16.65 -13.38
CA ILE A 659 -22.44 -15.70 -12.25
C ILE A 659 -21.11 -14.98 -12.34
N HIS A 660 -21.04 -13.79 -11.74
CA HIS A 660 -19.80 -13.01 -11.62
C HIS A 660 -18.79 -13.67 -10.69
N ASN A 661 -19.30 -14.28 -9.63
CA ASN A 661 -18.53 -15.01 -8.60
C ASN A 661 -17.50 -14.17 -7.80
N ASP A 662 -17.52 -12.84 -7.96
CA ASP A 662 -16.82 -11.83 -7.15
C ASP A 662 -17.63 -10.51 -7.19
N PHE A 663 -18.96 -10.63 -7.04
CA PHE A 663 -19.90 -9.53 -7.20
C PHE A 663 -20.00 -8.69 -5.94
N ASN A 664 -19.04 -7.81 -5.76
CA ASN A 664 -18.95 -6.90 -4.62
C ASN A 664 -18.62 -5.47 -5.08
N PRO A 665 -18.79 -4.44 -4.22
CA PRO A 665 -18.62 -3.02 -4.58
C PRO A 665 -17.30 -2.61 -5.22
N ARG A 666 -16.30 -3.44 -5.21
CA ARG A 666 -14.99 -3.17 -5.84
C ARG A 666 -14.98 -3.48 -7.35
N ASN A 667 -15.93 -4.32 -7.80
CA ASN A 667 -15.97 -4.88 -9.15
C ASN A 667 -17.15 -4.37 -9.98
N PHE A 668 -17.77 -3.28 -9.57
CA PHE A 668 -18.76 -2.61 -10.40
C PHE A 668 -18.86 -1.11 -10.12
N ALA A 669 -19.44 -0.39 -11.06
CA ALA A 669 -19.71 1.03 -11.03
C ALA A 669 -21.17 1.30 -11.42
N PHE A 670 -21.57 2.55 -11.35
CA PHE A 670 -22.87 2.97 -11.83
C PHE A 670 -22.74 4.03 -12.91
N ARG A 671 -23.55 3.90 -13.97
CA ARG A 671 -23.78 4.94 -14.95
C ARG A 671 -25.02 5.70 -14.57
N ASP A 672 -24.93 7.02 -14.51
CA ASP A 672 -26.09 7.88 -14.33
C ASP A 672 -26.95 7.84 -15.60
N THR A 673 -28.22 7.59 -15.43
CA THR A 673 -29.22 7.63 -16.51
C THR A 673 -30.45 8.42 -16.06
N PRO A 674 -31.28 8.92 -16.98
CA PRO A 674 -32.53 9.59 -16.60
C PRO A 674 -33.47 8.74 -15.71
N ALA A 675 -33.34 7.40 -15.80
CA ALA A 675 -34.12 6.47 -15.00
C ALA A 675 -33.43 6.09 -13.67
N GLY A 676 -32.34 6.78 -13.31
CA GLY A 676 -31.53 6.52 -12.12
C GLY A 676 -30.24 5.74 -12.40
N PRO A 677 -29.53 5.31 -11.34
CA PRO A 677 -28.25 4.59 -11.48
C PRO A 677 -28.45 3.25 -12.19
N ARG A 678 -27.56 2.94 -13.14
CA ARG A 678 -27.52 1.67 -13.86
C ARG A 678 -26.21 0.96 -13.57
N LEU A 679 -26.29 -0.31 -13.17
CA LEU A 679 -25.12 -1.18 -12.93
C LEU A 679 -24.21 -1.26 -14.14
N CYS A 680 -22.90 -1.23 -13.88
CA CYS A 680 -21.84 -1.55 -14.84
C CYS A 680 -20.81 -2.43 -14.11
N ALA A 681 -20.90 -3.77 -14.29
CA ALA A 681 -20.04 -4.75 -13.64
C ALA A 681 -18.80 -5.03 -14.50
N PHE A 682 -17.65 -5.16 -13.86
CA PHE A 682 -16.36 -5.43 -14.50
C PHE A 682 -15.55 -6.43 -13.65
N ASP A 683 -14.41 -6.89 -14.17
CA ASP A 683 -13.57 -7.91 -13.54
C ASP A 683 -14.21 -9.31 -13.49
N TRP A 684 -14.63 -9.80 -14.67
CA TRP A 684 -15.31 -11.08 -14.87
C TRP A 684 -14.36 -12.30 -14.84
N GLU A 685 -13.15 -12.15 -14.35
CA GLU A 685 -12.12 -13.21 -14.36
C GLU A 685 -12.53 -14.48 -13.60
N LEU A 686 -13.39 -14.34 -12.60
CA LEU A 686 -13.85 -15.44 -11.75
C LEU A 686 -15.25 -15.93 -12.11
N ALA A 687 -15.83 -15.41 -13.19
CA ALA A 687 -17.15 -15.84 -13.65
C ALA A 687 -17.21 -17.38 -13.82
N THR A 688 -18.33 -17.97 -13.47
CA THR A 688 -18.51 -19.43 -13.52
C THR A 688 -19.98 -19.80 -13.64
N LEU A 689 -20.27 -21.07 -13.90
CA LEU A 689 -21.61 -21.62 -13.76
C LEU A 689 -21.93 -21.78 -12.26
N GLY A 690 -22.99 -21.15 -11.79
CA GLY A 690 -23.38 -21.20 -10.38
C GLY A 690 -24.78 -20.71 -10.11
N LEU A 691 -25.19 -20.75 -8.85
CA LEU A 691 -26.48 -20.23 -8.43
C LEU A 691 -26.51 -18.71 -8.57
N PRO A 692 -27.51 -18.10 -9.21
CA PRO A 692 -27.62 -16.64 -9.30
C PRO A 692 -27.67 -15.94 -7.92
N GLN A 693 -28.11 -16.66 -6.89
CA GLN A 693 -28.10 -16.19 -5.49
C GLN A 693 -26.68 -16.03 -4.93
N ARG A 694 -25.65 -16.64 -5.53
CA ARG A 694 -24.26 -16.54 -5.08
C ARG A 694 -23.71 -15.10 -5.18
N ASP A 695 -23.97 -14.44 -6.31
CA ASP A 695 -23.60 -13.04 -6.50
C ASP A 695 -24.38 -12.13 -5.54
N LEU A 696 -25.65 -12.45 -5.31
CA LEU A 696 -26.48 -11.70 -4.37
C LEU A 696 -26.03 -11.88 -2.92
N ALA A 697 -25.64 -13.10 -2.51
CA ALA A 697 -25.11 -13.38 -1.17
C ALA A 697 -23.85 -12.55 -0.91
N GLU A 698 -22.92 -12.52 -1.85
CA GLU A 698 -21.69 -11.72 -1.71
C GLU A 698 -22.01 -10.23 -1.67
N LEU A 699 -22.81 -9.71 -2.61
CA LEU A 699 -23.23 -8.30 -2.60
C LEU A 699 -23.82 -7.89 -1.24
N LEU A 700 -24.77 -8.67 -0.71
CA LEU A 700 -25.48 -8.33 0.52
C LEU A 700 -24.57 -8.39 1.74
N CYS A 701 -23.59 -9.31 1.79
CA CYS A 701 -22.56 -9.31 2.84
C CYS A 701 -21.73 -8.03 2.85
N PHE A 702 -21.47 -7.45 1.68
CA PHE A 702 -20.67 -6.22 1.56
C PHE A 702 -21.46 -4.94 1.81
N VAL A 703 -22.72 -4.85 1.38
CA VAL A 703 -23.51 -3.60 1.42
C VAL A 703 -24.45 -3.48 2.63
N LEU A 704 -24.74 -4.58 3.31
CA LEU A 704 -25.52 -4.57 4.55
C LEU A 704 -24.58 -4.60 5.76
N GLY A 705 -25.08 -4.16 6.91
CA GLY A 705 -24.44 -4.43 8.19
C GLY A 705 -25.16 -5.60 8.90
N PRO A 706 -24.56 -6.20 9.94
CA PRO A 706 -25.14 -7.36 10.62
C PRO A 706 -26.50 -7.06 11.29
N ARG A 707 -26.74 -5.81 11.68
CA ARG A 707 -28.02 -5.41 12.29
C ARG A 707 -29.12 -5.41 11.24
N ARG A 708 -30.19 -6.19 11.47
CA ARG A 708 -31.37 -6.34 10.56
C ARG A 708 -30.99 -6.80 9.14
N ALA A 709 -29.87 -7.52 8.98
CA ALA A 709 -29.41 -8.00 7.69
C ALA A 709 -30.46 -8.89 7.02
N GLY A 710 -31.07 -9.82 7.73
CA GLY A 710 -32.06 -10.76 7.22
C GLY A 710 -33.31 -10.10 6.64
N GLU A 711 -33.93 -9.17 7.41
CA GLU A 711 -35.12 -8.44 6.96
C GLU A 711 -34.85 -7.66 5.65
N ARG A 712 -33.67 -7.03 5.55
CA ARG A 712 -33.27 -6.31 4.33
C ARG A 712 -32.98 -7.27 3.18
N ALA A 713 -32.31 -8.38 3.46
CA ALA A 713 -31.96 -9.39 2.46
C ALA A 713 -33.21 -9.99 1.81
N GLY A 714 -34.27 -10.29 2.58
CA GLY A 714 -35.53 -10.79 2.05
C GLY A 714 -36.14 -9.91 0.95
N ARG A 715 -36.05 -8.58 1.08
CA ARG A 715 -36.51 -7.63 0.05
C ARG A 715 -35.67 -7.70 -1.22
N TYR A 716 -34.35 -7.78 -1.10
CA TYR A 716 -33.46 -7.84 -2.25
C TYR A 716 -33.49 -9.21 -2.94
N LEU A 717 -33.68 -10.27 -2.18
CA LEU A 717 -33.92 -11.63 -2.72
C LEU A 717 -35.16 -11.67 -3.62
N GLU A 718 -36.27 -11.12 -3.12
CA GLU A 718 -37.52 -11.08 -3.87
C GLU A 718 -37.43 -10.12 -5.08
N MET A 719 -36.71 -9.01 -4.93
CA MET A 719 -36.44 -8.07 -6.02
C MET A 719 -35.64 -8.76 -7.16
N HIS A 720 -34.59 -9.49 -6.80
CA HIS A 720 -33.76 -10.21 -7.76
C HIS A 720 -34.57 -11.31 -8.46
N ARG A 721 -35.28 -12.14 -7.68
CA ARG A 721 -36.14 -13.21 -8.21
C ARG A 721 -37.11 -12.68 -9.26
N LYS A 722 -37.88 -11.61 -8.92
CA LYS A 722 -38.83 -11.00 -9.85
C LYS A 722 -38.17 -10.35 -11.07
N ALA A 723 -36.98 -9.78 -10.90
CA ALA A 723 -36.24 -9.19 -12.01
C ALA A 723 -35.71 -10.25 -12.95
N LEU A 724 -35.19 -11.38 -12.42
CA LEU A 724 -34.73 -12.53 -13.20
C LEU A 724 -35.88 -13.23 -13.90
N GLU A 725 -37.00 -13.44 -13.21
CA GLU A 725 -38.21 -14.03 -13.75
C GLU A 725 -38.72 -13.25 -14.98
N ARG A 726 -38.78 -11.91 -14.86
CA ARG A 726 -39.17 -11.03 -15.99
C ARG A 726 -38.17 -11.06 -17.15
N ALA A 727 -36.87 -11.09 -16.85
CA ALA A 727 -35.82 -10.99 -17.86
C ALA A 727 -35.58 -12.34 -18.58
N SER A 728 -35.84 -13.48 -17.92
CA SER A 728 -35.68 -14.84 -18.46
C SER A 728 -36.97 -15.38 -19.04
N GLY A 729 -38.15 -14.85 -18.67
CA GLY A 729 -39.46 -15.37 -19.02
C GLY A 729 -39.82 -16.69 -18.30
N ARG A 730 -39.03 -17.10 -17.31
CA ARG A 730 -39.20 -18.36 -16.57
C ARG A 730 -39.78 -18.09 -15.19
N ARG A 731 -40.77 -18.83 -14.78
CA ARG A 731 -41.34 -18.77 -13.43
C ARG A 731 -40.31 -19.32 -12.41
N ILE A 732 -40.11 -18.61 -11.32
CA ILE A 732 -39.17 -18.99 -10.28
C ILE A 732 -39.93 -19.12 -8.96
N GLU A 733 -39.95 -20.33 -8.39
CA GLU A 733 -40.63 -20.58 -7.13
C GLU A 733 -39.89 -19.93 -5.96
N ARG A 734 -40.66 -19.33 -5.05
CA ARG A 734 -40.08 -18.49 -3.95
C ARG A 734 -39.33 -19.32 -2.90
N GLY A 735 -39.87 -20.50 -2.55
CA GLY A 735 -39.23 -21.38 -1.55
C GLY A 735 -37.90 -21.94 -2.06
N ALA A 736 -37.88 -22.48 -3.29
CA ALA A 736 -36.66 -22.93 -3.94
C ALA A 736 -35.63 -21.80 -4.10
N TRP A 737 -36.10 -20.59 -4.45
CA TRP A 737 -35.21 -19.41 -4.54
C TRP A 737 -34.53 -19.09 -3.23
N ARG A 738 -35.25 -19.17 -2.14
CA ARG A 738 -34.75 -18.94 -0.80
C ARG A 738 -33.80 -20.06 -0.34
N ALA A 739 -34.13 -21.31 -0.58
CA ALA A 739 -33.26 -22.44 -0.29
C ALA A 739 -31.90 -22.28 -1.02
N GLY A 740 -31.94 -21.88 -2.31
CA GLY A 740 -30.73 -21.58 -3.07
C GLY A 740 -29.87 -20.47 -2.47
N PHE A 741 -30.47 -19.49 -1.78
CA PHE A 741 -29.68 -18.46 -1.07
C PHE A 741 -28.91 -19.04 0.14
N GLY A 742 -29.51 -19.97 0.86
CA GLY A 742 -28.83 -20.69 1.96
C GLY A 742 -27.64 -21.50 1.44
N LEU A 743 -27.79 -22.19 0.31
CA LEU A 743 -26.69 -22.90 -0.36
C LEU A 743 -25.61 -21.93 -0.85
N ALA A 744 -25.99 -20.80 -1.41
CA ALA A 744 -25.05 -19.76 -1.84
C ALA A 744 -24.24 -19.16 -0.69
N LEU A 745 -24.80 -19.04 0.51
CA LEU A 745 -24.06 -18.64 1.70
C LEU A 745 -23.02 -19.69 2.12
N ARG A 746 -23.35 -20.99 2.05
CA ARG A 746 -22.39 -22.08 2.32
C ARG A 746 -21.25 -22.07 1.30
N ASP A 747 -21.55 -21.95 0.02
CA ASP A 747 -20.55 -21.81 -1.04
C ASP A 747 -19.64 -20.59 -0.81
N LEU A 748 -20.20 -19.43 -0.46
CA LEU A 748 -19.43 -18.21 -0.17
C LEU A 748 -18.45 -18.40 0.98
N LEU A 749 -18.89 -19.06 2.08
CA LEU A 749 -18.04 -19.36 3.21
C LEU A 749 -16.90 -20.31 2.84
N LEU A 750 -17.17 -21.30 2.00
CA LEU A 750 -16.20 -22.33 1.65
C LEU A 750 -15.17 -21.82 0.63
N THR A 751 -15.63 -21.21 -0.44
CA THR A 751 -14.77 -20.94 -1.62
C THR A 751 -14.16 -19.55 -1.65
N ARG A 752 -14.78 -18.55 -0.98
CA ARG A 752 -14.37 -17.16 -1.13
C ARG A 752 -13.85 -16.51 0.16
N LEU A 753 -14.57 -16.60 1.26
CA LEU A 753 -14.21 -15.91 2.49
C LEU A 753 -12.84 -16.33 3.05
N PRO A 754 -12.41 -17.61 2.98
CA PRO A 754 -11.06 -18.00 3.40
C PRO A 754 -9.97 -17.43 2.48
N MET A 755 -10.23 -17.25 1.20
CA MET A 755 -9.32 -16.57 0.27
C MET A 755 -9.15 -15.10 0.64
N TYR A 756 -10.22 -14.41 1.04
CA TYR A 756 -10.12 -13.04 1.56
C TYR A 756 -9.34 -13.00 2.88
N ALA A 757 -9.46 -14.00 3.75
CA ALA A 757 -8.64 -14.10 4.97
C ALA A 757 -7.15 -14.26 4.64
N LEU A 758 -6.79 -15.09 3.65
CA LEU A 758 -5.41 -15.22 3.17
C LEU A 758 -4.89 -13.87 2.64
N MET A 759 -5.70 -13.17 1.85
CA MET A 759 -5.34 -11.85 1.32
C MET A 759 -5.21 -10.79 2.42
N HIS A 760 -6.10 -10.83 3.42
CA HIS A 760 -6.08 -9.93 4.58
C HIS A 760 -4.77 -10.04 5.37
N ARG A 761 -4.13 -11.20 5.35
CA ARG A 761 -2.85 -11.44 6.02
C ARG A 761 -1.74 -10.52 5.52
N PHE A 762 -1.76 -10.22 4.23
CA PHE A 762 -0.75 -9.38 3.58
C PHE A 762 -1.21 -7.93 3.44
N ARG A 763 -2.44 -7.73 3.00
CA ARG A 763 -3.04 -6.42 2.83
C ARG A 763 -4.35 -6.33 3.60
N ARG A 764 -4.36 -5.53 4.66
CA ARG A 764 -5.53 -5.39 5.54
C ARG A 764 -6.77 -4.99 4.74
N GLN A 765 -7.81 -5.82 4.84
CA GLN A 765 -9.13 -5.56 4.30
C GLN A 765 -10.03 -5.15 5.46
N GLU A 766 -10.13 -3.86 5.72
CA GLU A 766 -10.86 -3.32 6.90
C GLU A 766 -12.35 -3.70 6.93
N PHE A 767 -12.89 -3.97 5.74
CA PHE A 767 -14.29 -4.39 5.60
C PHE A 767 -14.55 -5.85 6.03
N LEU A 768 -13.53 -6.70 6.04
CA LEU A 768 -13.71 -8.15 6.14
C LEU A 768 -14.35 -8.63 7.45
N PRO A 769 -14.00 -8.09 8.64
CA PRO A 769 -14.71 -8.43 9.87
C PRO A 769 -16.22 -8.15 9.80
N ARG A 770 -16.60 -7.01 9.22
CA ARG A 770 -18.01 -6.63 9.04
C ARG A 770 -18.72 -7.52 8.02
N VAL A 771 -18.05 -7.85 6.92
CA VAL A 771 -18.59 -8.75 5.88
C VAL A 771 -18.87 -10.13 6.48
N LEU A 772 -17.96 -10.66 7.28
CA LEU A 772 -18.13 -11.95 7.93
C LEU A 772 -19.25 -11.92 8.99
N ALA A 773 -19.31 -10.87 9.82
CA ALA A 773 -20.41 -10.70 10.78
C ALA A 773 -21.78 -10.57 10.08
N THR A 774 -21.82 -9.90 8.92
CA THR A 774 -23.04 -9.80 8.11
C THR A 774 -23.42 -11.14 7.50
N TRP A 775 -22.44 -11.89 7.00
CA TRP A 775 -22.63 -13.25 6.51
C TRP A 775 -23.24 -14.14 7.60
N GLN A 776 -22.70 -14.11 8.81
CA GLN A 776 -23.22 -14.88 9.95
C GLN A 776 -24.68 -14.53 10.26
N ALA A 777 -25.00 -13.24 10.31
CA ALA A 777 -26.38 -12.79 10.54
C ALA A 777 -27.35 -13.26 9.44
N LEU A 778 -26.90 -13.28 8.16
CA LEU A 778 -27.70 -13.80 7.04
C LEU A 778 -27.86 -15.31 7.12
N TYR A 779 -26.80 -16.03 7.50
CA TYR A 779 -26.84 -17.47 7.66
C TYR A 779 -27.80 -17.91 8.78
N GLN A 780 -27.71 -17.25 9.93
CA GLN A 780 -28.63 -17.47 11.08
C GLN A 780 -30.09 -17.13 10.72
N TRP A 781 -30.31 -16.02 10.02
CA TRP A 781 -31.66 -15.66 9.54
C TRP A 781 -32.23 -16.72 8.59
N GLN A 782 -31.41 -17.24 7.69
CA GLN A 782 -31.82 -18.29 6.75
C GLN A 782 -32.20 -19.60 7.45
N ALA A 783 -31.51 -19.95 8.56
CA ALA A 783 -31.75 -21.14 9.34
C ALA A 783 -33.01 -21.05 10.27
N ALA A 784 -33.39 -19.81 10.64
CA ALA A 784 -34.52 -19.58 11.56
C ALA A 784 -35.89 -19.53 10.86
N GLU A 785 -35.93 -19.43 9.55
CA GLU A 785 -37.14 -19.39 8.72
C GLU A 785 -37.29 -20.66 7.86
#